data_5a8aae4b0087e69f34f9c1794cbec53a
#
_entry.id   5a8aae4b0087e69f34f9c1794cbec53a
#
_cell.length_a   1.000
_cell.length_b   1.000
_cell.length_c   1.000
_cell.angle_alpha   90.00
_cell.angle_beta   90.00
_cell.angle_gamma   90.00
#
_symmetry.space_group_name_H-M   'P 1'
#
loop_
_entity.id
_entity.type
_entity.pdbx_description
1 polymer ?
#
loop_
_entity_poly.entity_id
_entity_poly.type
_entity_poly.pdbx_seq_one_letter_code
_entity_poly.pdbx_strand_id
1 'polypeptide(L)'
;MGCLLSGATLFAQTTPLPLDKDVVTGRLDNGITYMIRHNANPRHQACFYLVNGIGALAEKPGQNGMAHYLEHQMFQGTKHFPGHAMIDMLERHGVLYGTDINARTSENETVYNLSNVPTTNSAVLDSCLMIMADWSYALDLRDDRIEHERGPILGEMAIRDTPDNHIKTIWANTLLKGSAYDHHDVMGTLDDVKSITPDGLRKFYDSWHNPAQLDVVVVGDFDVRQMEQRLKRILGTVPMGDKSQQRPFFAIPERDSLTYCLATDKGEQGESVMIINLLPNTPEAQKSSKDYLVKQIMGRLINKMGATRMNQISHEQGSPFGGAGISLVPLKRGYFTYQLGASMAQTGNEARGVRMLLLEYERLKQVGFTQEEFKRAKDWMLTNNLQSEGNSKSNDDIAKMLEQHYLQGEPVIDYSKWYAFERNVLDTLSLSTVNSLIRSWSTDRNMSVVITGPEGLSYPTKEDVTDIFGQVKKVNYKGFTFELKPETPLANLTMTQPKAGRIVKETVDKAKSMTTWKLSNGATVIYKQTPYDKNKVCLRAVRPGGQSMFSIRELPSAQVATMFVEAGGIGNLSSSQLNRLQEAKGFKCDSKIYGYSERMEGAALPGSVEKMLQLMYLRFTAAVIDTALINGSIKQNQMYAHFPMGARQKLQDSVAIIRGGYSPRILSQHGNYFDNITSASIMDVYNRCFGSARGFTFVLTGAQPAETYKQLVEQYIASLPGKGKPTRWVDNKMYGYQGFTERTVNTGAMGQYAYDVLGINAPMPYSPLNELQNRIVSRIFQQRAMNELREKEGDVYTINVGQESQAIPRGAFEVSSEFQADTLRAATLLNKVYGIWENLAKDGVTTDETEKALAYFSKTYNENGDLADKWADSIAEEVVNGTSLLNADNYTVCAKQVSVDSLNAYIKAMDSKKNVVKLIFR
;
A
#
# COMPACT_ATOMS: atom_id res chain seq x y z
N MET A 1 23.03 -19.41 -29.32
CA MET A 1 23.00 -20.43 -30.36
C MET A 1 22.63 -21.75 -29.74
N GLY A 2 21.62 -22.42 -30.26
CA GLY A 2 20.80 -23.48 -29.80
C GLY A 2 21.48 -24.69 -29.15
N CYS A 3 21.29 -24.82 -27.88
CA CYS A 3 21.36 -26.06 -27.10
C CYS A 3 21.00 -25.76 -25.63
N LEU A 4 19.73 -25.65 -25.31
CA LEU A 4 19.20 -25.71 -23.92
C LEU A 4 17.67 -25.79 -23.94
N LEU A 5 17.10 -26.88 -24.46
CA LEU A 5 15.69 -27.22 -24.25
C LEU A 5 15.43 -28.71 -24.57
N SER A 6 16.17 -29.61 -23.93
CA SER A 6 15.86 -31.05 -23.99
C SER A 6 15.47 -31.68 -22.64
N GLY A 7 14.98 -30.84 -21.69
CA GLY A 7 14.46 -31.30 -20.40
C GLY A 7 12.96 -31.09 -20.16
N ALA A 8 12.20 -30.61 -21.15
CA ALA A 8 10.82 -30.16 -20.95
C ALA A 8 9.73 -31.15 -21.46
N THR A 9 10.02 -32.45 -21.62
CA THR A 9 9.07 -33.41 -22.21
C THR A 9 8.39 -34.34 -21.23
N LEU A 10 8.10 -33.88 -20.00
CA LEU A 10 7.33 -34.66 -19.03
C LEU A 10 6.12 -33.92 -18.42
N PHE A 11 5.54 -32.97 -19.16
CA PHE A 11 4.29 -32.34 -18.75
C PHE A 11 3.12 -32.83 -19.61
N ALA A 12 2.88 -34.14 -19.60
CA ALA A 12 1.78 -34.76 -20.34
C ALA A 12 0.51 -34.89 -19.49
N GLN A 13 0.01 -33.76 -18.99
CA GLN A 13 -1.42 -33.59 -18.73
C GLN A 13 -1.82 -32.22 -19.27
N THR A 14 -2.76 -32.20 -20.20
CA THR A 14 -3.27 -31.03 -20.87
C THR A 14 -4.15 -30.17 -19.92
N THR A 15 -3.55 -29.61 -18.88
CA THR A 15 -4.25 -28.58 -18.10
C THR A 15 -4.42 -27.37 -18.99
N PRO A 16 -5.66 -26.95 -19.29
CA PRO A 16 -5.88 -25.75 -20.11
C PRO A 16 -5.17 -24.54 -19.50
N LEU A 17 -4.65 -23.66 -20.36
CA LEU A 17 -4.09 -22.40 -19.89
C LEU A 17 -5.20 -21.57 -19.21
N PRO A 18 -4.90 -20.93 -18.07
CA PRO A 18 -5.86 -20.15 -17.31
C PRO A 18 -6.02 -18.73 -17.91
N LEU A 19 -6.25 -18.64 -19.23
CA LEU A 19 -6.45 -17.39 -19.92
C LEU A 19 -7.93 -17.01 -19.91
N ASP A 20 -8.21 -15.73 -19.69
CA ASP A 20 -9.56 -15.18 -19.70
C ASP A 20 -10.07 -15.10 -21.14
N LYS A 21 -11.13 -15.85 -21.43
CA LYS A 21 -11.77 -15.90 -22.76
C LYS A 21 -13.00 -14.99 -22.85
N ASP A 22 -13.38 -14.36 -21.73
CA ASP A 22 -14.57 -13.51 -21.68
C ASP A 22 -14.24 -12.03 -22.03
N VAL A 23 -12.97 -11.76 -22.33
CA VAL A 23 -12.54 -10.45 -22.84
C VAL A 23 -12.91 -10.33 -24.32
N VAL A 24 -13.71 -9.35 -24.65
CA VAL A 24 -14.02 -8.96 -26.03
C VAL A 24 -12.98 -7.95 -26.48
N THR A 25 -12.27 -8.30 -27.54
CA THR A 25 -11.24 -7.44 -28.16
C THR A 25 -11.63 -7.04 -29.56
N GLY A 26 -11.23 -5.86 -30.00
CA GLY A 26 -11.46 -5.41 -31.37
C GLY A 26 -10.58 -4.24 -31.77
N ARG A 27 -10.68 -3.84 -33.03
CA ARG A 27 -10.00 -2.68 -33.60
C ARG A 27 -10.98 -1.88 -34.44
N LEU A 28 -11.04 -0.57 -34.19
CA LEU A 28 -11.85 0.36 -34.98
C LEU A 28 -11.17 0.70 -36.31
N ASP A 29 -11.94 1.22 -37.26
CA ASP A 29 -11.40 1.64 -38.58
C ASP A 29 -10.34 2.72 -38.43
N ASN A 30 -10.45 3.61 -37.45
CA ASN A 30 -9.47 4.66 -37.18
C ASN A 30 -8.16 4.15 -36.52
N GLY A 31 -8.10 2.88 -36.17
CA GLY A 31 -6.90 2.24 -35.63
C GLY A 31 -6.91 2.00 -34.13
N ILE A 32 -7.80 2.64 -33.36
CA ILE A 32 -7.96 2.41 -31.92
C ILE A 32 -8.31 0.94 -31.68
N THR A 33 -7.56 0.29 -30.80
CA THR A 33 -7.91 -1.02 -30.26
C THR A 33 -8.76 -0.89 -29.01
N TYR A 34 -9.51 -1.94 -28.67
CA TYR A 34 -10.27 -1.95 -27.41
C TYR A 34 -10.37 -3.33 -26.80
N MET A 35 -10.48 -3.35 -25.47
CA MET A 35 -10.75 -4.53 -24.68
C MET A 35 -11.90 -4.28 -23.69
N ILE A 36 -12.93 -5.14 -23.73
CA ILE A 36 -14.11 -5.00 -22.88
C ILE A 36 -14.30 -6.28 -22.09
N ARG A 37 -14.53 -6.15 -20.77
CA ARG A 37 -14.73 -7.29 -19.88
C ARG A 37 -15.84 -6.98 -18.86
N HIS A 38 -16.86 -7.86 -18.77
CA HIS A 38 -17.82 -7.81 -17.67
C HIS A 38 -17.17 -8.24 -16.36
N ASN A 39 -17.31 -7.43 -15.31
CA ASN A 39 -16.98 -7.79 -13.94
C ASN A 39 -17.84 -7.00 -12.97
N ALA A 40 -18.37 -7.65 -11.92
CA ALA A 40 -19.29 -7.03 -10.97
C ALA A 40 -18.66 -6.88 -9.57
N ASN A 41 -17.40 -6.45 -9.51
CA ASN A 41 -16.67 -6.17 -8.27
C ASN A 41 -15.87 -4.87 -8.38
N PRO A 42 -16.35 -3.75 -7.83
CA PRO A 42 -17.66 -3.57 -7.19
C PRO A 42 -18.83 -3.66 -8.18
N ARG A 43 -20.02 -4.01 -7.68
CA ARG A 43 -21.26 -4.01 -8.48
C ARG A 43 -21.66 -2.59 -8.89
N HIS A 44 -22.33 -2.48 -10.03
CA HIS A 44 -22.85 -1.22 -10.56
C HIS A 44 -21.79 -0.16 -10.83
N GLN A 45 -20.56 -0.59 -11.10
CA GLN A 45 -19.43 0.29 -11.41
C GLN A 45 -18.62 -0.22 -12.58
N ALA A 46 -17.91 0.71 -13.25
CA ALA A 46 -17.00 0.43 -14.34
C ALA A 46 -15.73 1.27 -14.25
N CYS A 47 -14.67 0.77 -14.88
CA CYS A 47 -13.43 1.47 -15.13
C CYS A 47 -13.25 1.67 -16.64
N PHE A 48 -12.75 2.84 -17.02
CA PHE A 48 -12.41 3.21 -18.40
C PHE A 48 -10.96 3.66 -18.41
N TYR A 49 -10.14 3.02 -19.24
CA TYR A 49 -8.75 3.37 -19.42
C TYR A 49 -8.49 3.74 -20.87
N LEU A 50 -7.81 4.86 -21.12
CA LEU A 50 -7.21 5.19 -22.39
C LEU A 50 -5.71 4.97 -22.25
N VAL A 51 -5.18 4.01 -22.99
CA VAL A 51 -3.79 3.58 -22.93
C VAL A 51 -3.08 4.02 -24.20
N ASN A 52 -2.16 4.97 -24.08
CA ASN A 52 -1.27 5.35 -25.17
C ASN A 52 0.04 4.55 -25.05
N GLY A 53 0.35 3.74 -26.04
CA GLY A 53 1.59 2.95 -26.10
C GLY A 53 2.85 3.78 -26.37
N ILE A 54 2.80 5.09 -26.24
CA ILE A 54 3.90 6.03 -26.43
C ILE A 54 4.08 6.87 -25.15
N GLY A 55 5.33 7.03 -24.71
CA GLY A 55 5.72 7.82 -23.55
C GLY A 55 6.83 8.82 -23.85
N ALA A 56 7.47 9.36 -22.80
CA ALA A 56 8.42 10.46 -22.92
C ALA A 56 9.63 10.17 -23.83
N LEU A 57 10.05 8.90 -24.01
CA LEU A 57 11.14 8.57 -24.95
C LEU A 57 10.81 8.82 -26.43
N ALA A 58 9.56 9.13 -26.77
CA ALA A 58 9.21 9.56 -28.11
C ALA A 58 9.46 11.06 -28.36
N GLU A 59 9.79 11.80 -27.31
CA GLU A 59 10.17 13.22 -27.39
C GLU A 59 11.45 13.42 -28.21
N LYS A 60 11.45 14.45 -29.01
CA LYS A 60 12.62 14.87 -29.81
C LYS A 60 13.46 15.88 -29.01
N PRO A 61 14.71 16.13 -29.37
CA PRO A 61 15.51 17.20 -28.76
C PRO A 61 14.76 18.54 -28.73
N GLY A 62 14.66 19.15 -27.54
CA GLY A 62 13.88 20.37 -27.29
C GLY A 62 12.40 20.15 -26.96
N GLN A 63 11.99 18.88 -26.75
CA GLN A 63 10.62 18.51 -26.35
C GLN A 63 10.57 17.84 -24.97
N ASN A 64 11.68 17.81 -24.25
CA ASN A 64 11.76 17.13 -22.95
C ASN A 64 10.68 17.63 -21.99
N GLY A 65 9.96 16.69 -21.37
CA GLY A 65 8.86 16.98 -20.44
C GLY A 65 7.52 17.30 -21.09
N MET A 66 7.44 17.39 -22.43
CA MET A 66 6.16 17.71 -23.11
C MET A 66 5.13 16.59 -22.98
N ALA A 67 5.55 15.33 -22.90
CA ALA A 67 4.64 14.20 -22.71
C ALA A 67 3.92 14.29 -21.35
N HIS A 68 4.65 14.57 -20.30
CA HIS A 68 4.11 14.78 -18.95
C HIS A 68 3.28 16.07 -18.88
N TYR A 69 3.73 17.14 -19.50
CA TYR A 69 2.96 18.39 -19.57
C TYR A 69 1.62 18.19 -20.26
N LEU A 70 1.60 17.42 -21.35
CA LEU A 70 0.37 17.09 -22.07
C LEU A 70 -0.56 16.22 -21.23
N GLU A 71 -0.03 15.34 -20.39
CA GLU A 71 -0.83 14.56 -19.43
C GLU A 71 -1.68 15.48 -18.55
N HIS A 72 -1.10 16.54 -17.99
CA HIS A 72 -1.80 17.54 -17.18
C HIS A 72 -2.88 18.27 -17.99
N GLN A 73 -2.62 18.59 -19.26
CA GLN A 73 -3.58 19.29 -20.11
C GLN A 73 -4.86 18.48 -20.39
N MET A 74 -4.84 17.15 -20.26
CA MET A 74 -6.03 16.31 -20.44
C MET A 74 -7.18 16.65 -19.50
N PHE A 75 -6.87 17.30 -18.38
CA PHE A 75 -7.84 17.69 -17.35
C PHE A 75 -8.25 19.17 -17.43
N GLN A 76 -7.62 19.95 -18.30
CA GLN A 76 -7.83 21.41 -18.41
C GLN A 76 -8.93 21.81 -19.40
N GLY A 77 -9.51 20.85 -20.10
CA GLY A 77 -10.64 21.04 -21.00
C GLY A 77 -10.52 20.35 -22.33
N THR A 78 -11.67 19.96 -22.85
CA THR A 78 -11.80 19.31 -24.14
C THR A 78 -12.94 19.91 -24.94
N LYS A 79 -13.07 19.53 -26.20
CA LYS A 79 -14.11 20.04 -27.09
C LYS A 79 -15.54 19.92 -26.53
N HIS A 80 -15.88 18.76 -25.95
CA HIS A 80 -17.20 18.51 -25.40
C HIS A 80 -17.32 18.83 -23.90
N PHE A 81 -16.18 18.98 -23.21
CA PHE A 81 -16.10 19.29 -21.78
C PHE A 81 -15.13 20.47 -21.56
N PRO A 82 -15.55 21.71 -21.84
CA PRO A 82 -14.67 22.87 -21.73
C PRO A 82 -14.30 23.16 -20.26
N GLY A 83 -13.07 23.51 -20.02
CA GLY A 83 -12.54 23.78 -18.68
C GLY A 83 -12.71 22.60 -17.73
N HIS A 84 -13.29 22.82 -16.55
CA HIS A 84 -13.50 21.77 -15.55
C HIS A 84 -14.81 20.97 -15.70
N ALA A 85 -15.57 21.17 -16.78
CA ALA A 85 -16.89 20.55 -16.96
C ALA A 85 -16.88 19.02 -16.86
N MET A 86 -15.79 18.36 -17.30
CA MET A 86 -15.59 16.92 -17.16
C MET A 86 -15.51 16.50 -15.69
N ILE A 87 -14.66 17.13 -14.93
CA ILE A 87 -14.45 16.84 -13.51
C ILE A 87 -15.75 17.09 -12.74
N ASP A 88 -16.38 18.24 -12.95
CA ASP A 88 -17.65 18.59 -12.32
C ASP A 88 -18.77 17.58 -12.61
N MET A 89 -18.86 17.12 -13.83
CA MET A 89 -19.85 16.09 -14.22
C MET A 89 -19.56 14.78 -13.52
N LEU A 90 -18.32 14.32 -13.50
CA LEU A 90 -17.93 13.06 -12.87
C LEU A 90 -18.11 13.10 -11.34
N GLU A 91 -17.75 14.22 -10.70
CA GLU A 91 -17.91 14.39 -9.25
C GLU A 91 -19.37 14.39 -8.80
N ARG A 92 -20.30 14.91 -9.60
CA ARG A 92 -21.76 14.78 -9.33
C ARG A 92 -22.23 13.33 -9.31
N HIS A 93 -21.47 12.43 -9.90
CA HIS A 93 -21.73 10.98 -9.89
C HIS A 93 -20.82 10.22 -8.91
N GLY A 94 -20.11 10.93 -8.01
CA GLY A 94 -19.26 10.35 -6.98
C GLY A 94 -17.90 9.83 -7.50
N VAL A 95 -17.50 10.24 -8.71
CA VAL A 95 -16.20 9.89 -9.32
C VAL A 95 -15.23 11.06 -9.08
N LEU A 96 -14.21 10.85 -8.25
CA LEU A 96 -13.39 11.94 -7.72
C LEU A 96 -12.09 12.15 -8.47
N TYR A 97 -11.77 13.42 -8.71
CA TYR A 97 -10.45 13.80 -9.23
C TYR A 97 -9.34 13.46 -8.23
N GLY A 98 -8.21 12.95 -8.73
CA GLY A 98 -7.06 12.51 -7.95
C GLY A 98 -7.22 11.15 -7.26
N THR A 99 -8.45 10.62 -7.17
CA THR A 99 -8.73 9.29 -6.62
C THR A 99 -9.21 8.32 -7.68
N ASP A 100 -10.29 8.67 -8.37
CA ASP A 100 -10.92 7.85 -9.41
C ASP A 100 -10.55 8.31 -10.82
N ILE A 101 -10.25 9.61 -10.98
CA ILE A 101 -9.80 10.23 -12.22
C ILE A 101 -8.31 10.47 -12.07
N ASN A 102 -7.50 9.83 -12.90
CA ASN A 102 -6.05 9.91 -12.76
C ASN A 102 -5.36 9.69 -14.10
N ALA A 103 -4.06 9.99 -14.16
CA ALA A 103 -3.20 9.69 -15.29
C ALA A 103 -1.78 9.39 -14.82
N ARG A 104 -0.97 8.86 -15.70
CA ARG A 104 0.48 8.71 -15.50
C ARG A 104 1.21 8.70 -16.82
N THR A 105 2.37 9.31 -16.85
CA THR A 105 3.34 9.24 -17.94
C THR A 105 4.58 8.48 -17.48
N SER A 106 5.06 7.58 -18.32
CA SER A 106 6.36 6.94 -18.17
C SER A 106 7.20 7.16 -19.43
N GLU A 107 8.36 6.58 -19.47
CA GLU A 107 9.21 6.66 -20.65
C GLU A 107 8.58 5.97 -21.87
N ASN A 108 7.77 4.92 -21.68
CA ASN A 108 7.27 4.07 -22.76
C ASN A 108 5.77 4.20 -23.03
N GLU A 109 4.99 4.74 -22.09
CA GLU A 109 3.54 4.84 -22.19
C GLU A 109 2.97 6.03 -21.42
N THR A 110 1.75 6.42 -21.79
CA THR A 110 0.90 7.33 -21.03
C THR A 110 -0.49 6.71 -20.86
N VAL A 111 -1.02 6.72 -19.67
CA VAL A 111 -2.31 6.08 -19.35
C VAL A 111 -3.20 7.05 -18.59
N TYR A 112 -4.45 7.13 -19.00
CA TYR A 112 -5.51 7.92 -18.37
C TYR A 112 -6.61 6.99 -17.89
N ASN A 113 -7.16 7.20 -16.71
CA ASN A 113 -8.22 6.34 -16.21
C ASN A 113 -9.36 7.10 -15.52
N LEU A 114 -10.56 6.55 -15.68
CA LEU A 114 -11.76 6.85 -14.93
C LEU A 114 -12.16 5.55 -14.22
N SER A 115 -12.00 5.48 -12.92
CA SER A 115 -12.33 4.31 -12.11
C SER A 115 -13.64 4.53 -11.36
N ASN A 116 -14.29 3.44 -10.94
CA ASN A 116 -15.47 3.46 -10.09
C ASN A 116 -16.65 4.29 -10.65
N VAL A 117 -16.80 4.34 -11.96
CA VAL A 117 -17.90 5.05 -12.66
C VAL A 117 -19.22 4.28 -12.47
N PRO A 118 -20.32 4.91 -12.00
CA PRO A 118 -21.59 4.20 -11.81
C PRO A 118 -22.20 3.77 -13.15
N THR A 119 -22.60 2.48 -13.24
CA THR A 119 -23.18 1.89 -14.45
C THR A 119 -24.71 1.99 -14.51
N THR A 120 -25.34 2.44 -13.45
CA THR A 120 -26.81 2.60 -13.38
C THR A 120 -27.35 3.75 -14.23
N ASN A 121 -26.48 4.67 -14.65
CA ASN A 121 -26.82 5.80 -15.52
C ASN A 121 -26.11 5.66 -16.88
N SER A 122 -26.87 5.33 -17.91
CA SER A 122 -26.34 5.12 -19.26
C SER A 122 -25.75 6.37 -19.92
N ALA A 123 -26.20 7.58 -19.54
CA ALA A 123 -25.64 8.83 -20.05
C ALA A 123 -24.24 9.08 -19.52
N VAL A 124 -23.95 8.69 -18.27
CA VAL A 124 -22.59 8.79 -17.70
C VAL A 124 -21.61 7.87 -18.43
N LEU A 125 -22.04 6.65 -18.79
CA LEU A 125 -21.21 5.74 -19.59
C LEU A 125 -20.88 6.31 -20.98
N ASP A 126 -21.86 6.91 -21.66
CA ASP A 126 -21.64 7.60 -22.94
C ASP A 126 -20.71 8.82 -22.76
N SER A 127 -20.85 9.57 -21.66
CA SER A 127 -19.94 10.68 -21.34
C SER A 127 -18.51 10.22 -21.09
N CYS A 128 -18.31 9.11 -20.38
CA CYS A 128 -16.96 8.54 -20.17
C CYS A 128 -16.33 8.10 -21.50
N LEU A 129 -17.08 7.47 -22.39
CA LEU A 129 -16.58 7.13 -23.73
C LEU A 129 -16.30 8.38 -24.57
N MET A 130 -17.09 9.46 -24.42
CA MET A 130 -16.83 10.74 -25.09
C MET A 130 -15.57 11.41 -24.54
N ILE A 131 -15.32 11.30 -23.23
CA ILE A 131 -14.04 11.76 -22.62
C ILE A 131 -12.86 11.00 -23.24
N MET A 132 -12.95 9.66 -23.38
CA MET A 132 -11.89 8.87 -24.04
C MET A 132 -11.69 9.33 -25.50
N ALA A 133 -12.77 9.63 -26.22
CA ALA A 133 -12.68 10.15 -27.59
C ALA A 133 -12.02 11.55 -27.62
N ASP A 134 -12.42 12.45 -26.73
CA ASP A 134 -11.84 13.80 -26.66
C ASP A 134 -10.35 13.76 -26.24
N TRP A 135 -10.00 12.96 -25.28
CA TRP A 135 -8.60 12.74 -24.91
C TRP A 135 -7.78 12.18 -26.07
N SER A 136 -8.41 11.43 -26.97
CA SER A 136 -7.70 10.87 -28.13
C SER A 136 -7.34 11.92 -29.20
N TYR A 137 -8.12 13.02 -29.35
CA TYR A 137 -7.89 13.95 -30.48
C TYR A 137 -8.46 15.36 -30.35
N ALA A 138 -9.16 15.69 -29.26
CA ALA A 138 -9.96 16.91 -29.17
C ALA A 138 -9.73 17.71 -27.89
N LEU A 139 -8.46 17.84 -27.49
CA LEU A 139 -8.08 18.69 -26.35
C LEU A 139 -8.28 20.18 -26.69
N ASP A 140 -8.69 20.96 -25.71
CA ASP A 140 -8.79 22.41 -25.78
C ASP A 140 -7.48 23.04 -25.24
N LEU A 141 -6.41 22.99 -26.05
CA LEU A 141 -5.07 23.48 -25.67
C LEU A 141 -4.98 25.00 -25.72
N ARG A 142 -5.69 25.70 -24.85
CA ARG A 142 -5.70 27.15 -24.76
C ARG A 142 -4.44 27.67 -24.09
N ASP A 143 -3.94 28.85 -24.57
CA ASP A 143 -2.72 29.45 -24.06
C ASP A 143 -2.78 29.72 -22.56
N ASP A 144 -3.90 30.29 -22.07
CA ASP A 144 -4.08 30.61 -20.66
C ASP A 144 -4.05 29.36 -19.77
N ARG A 145 -4.57 28.23 -20.25
CA ARG A 145 -4.57 26.96 -19.50
C ARG A 145 -3.19 26.29 -19.52
N ILE A 146 -2.51 26.33 -20.66
CA ILE A 146 -1.15 25.79 -20.76
C ILE A 146 -0.23 26.56 -19.82
N GLU A 147 -0.24 27.89 -19.85
CA GLU A 147 0.62 28.71 -19.00
C GLU A 147 0.28 28.51 -17.49
N HIS A 148 -0.99 28.38 -17.17
CA HIS A 148 -1.44 28.14 -15.81
C HIS A 148 -0.89 26.82 -15.24
N GLU A 149 -0.92 25.73 -15.99
CA GLU A 149 -0.51 24.40 -15.55
C GLU A 149 0.99 24.27 -15.31
N ARG A 150 1.79 25.24 -15.79
CA ARG A 150 3.23 25.29 -15.53
C ARG A 150 3.55 25.33 -14.02
N GLY A 151 2.76 26.08 -13.24
CA GLY A 151 2.92 26.18 -11.78
C GLY A 151 2.77 24.84 -11.07
N PRO A 152 1.63 24.14 -11.23
CA PRO A 152 1.44 22.77 -10.71
C PRO A 152 2.54 21.77 -11.07
N ILE A 153 3.02 21.78 -12.33
CA ILE A 153 4.11 20.88 -12.77
C ILE A 153 5.41 21.22 -12.04
N LEU A 154 5.77 22.48 -11.93
CA LEU A 154 6.95 22.91 -11.15
C LEU A 154 6.80 22.52 -9.66
N GLY A 155 5.59 22.62 -9.12
CA GLY A 155 5.28 22.17 -7.76
C GLY A 155 5.45 20.64 -7.60
N GLU A 156 5.06 19.85 -8.59
CA GLU A 156 5.28 18.40 -8.58
C GLU A 156 6.77 18.05 -8.64
N MET A 157 7.53 18.71 -9.51
CA MET A 157 8.99 18.53 -9.56
C MET A 157 9.62 18.80 -8.20
N ALA A 158 9.16 19.84 -7.51
CA ALA A 158 9.61 20.17 -6.17
C ALA A 158 9.34 19.08 -5.12
N ILE A 159 8.16 18.45 -5.16
CA ILE A 159 7.80 17.34 -4.26
C ILE A 159 8.66 16.12 -4.54
N ARG A 160 9.06 15.91 -5.80
CA ARG A 160 9.92 14.80 -6.21
C ARG A 160 11.41 15.05 -5.97
N ASP A 161 11.81 16.28 -5.65
CA ASP A 161 13.20 16.65 -5.31
C ASP A 161 13.53 16.14 -3.90
N THR A 162 13.77 14.84 -3.78
CA THR A 162 14.03 14.14 -2.53
C THR A 162 15.32 13.33 -2.60
N PRO A 163 16.02 13.12 -1.46
CA PRO A 163 17.23 12.31 -1.41
C PRO A 163 17.06 10.92 -2.03
N ASP A 164 15.93 10.27 -1.77
CA ASP A 164 15.62 8.95 -2.30
C ASP A 164 15.51 8.97 -3.85
N ASN A 165 14.89 10.00 -4.43
CA ASN A 165 14.81 10.14 -5.88
C ASN A 165 16.16 10.49 -6.52
N HIS A 166 16.99 11.30 -5.86
CA HIS A 166 18.36 11.58 -6.34
C HIS A 166 19.18 10.30 -6.41
N ILE A 167 19.16 9.51 -5.34
CA ILE A 167 19.83 8.22 -5.28
C ILE A 167 19.32 7.27 -6.35
N LYS A 168 18.01 7.16 -6.53
CA LYS A 168 17.39 6.33 -7.58
C LYS A 168 17.83 6.78 -8.98
N THR A 169 17.90 8.07 -9.24
CA THR A 169 18.32 8.62 -10.51
C THR A 169 19.79 8.27 -10.82
N ILE A 170 20.69 8.40 -9.82
CA ILE A 170 22.11 8.09 -10.00
C ILE A 170 22.31 6.61 -10.37
N TRP A 171 21.71 5.68 -9.63
CA TRP A 171 21.91 4.27 -9.92
C TRP A 171 21.15 3.82 -11.18
N ALA A 172 19.95 4.39 -11.46
CA ALA A 172 19.22 4.10 -12.68
C ALA A 172 20.01 4.50 -13.92
N ASN A 173 20.55 5.73 -13.96
CA ASN A 173 21.42 6.18 -15.03
C ASN A 173 22.68 5.31 -15.19
N THR A 174 23.22 4.82 -14.07
CA THR A 174 24.34 3.86 -14.12
C THR A 174 23.94 2.54 -14.77
N LEU A 175 22.76 1.99 -14.43
CA LEU A 175 22.26 0.75 -15.03
C LEU A 175 21.88 0.90 -16.49
N LEU A 176 21.34 2.06 -16.87
CA LEU A 176 20.76 2.33 -18.19
C LEU A 176 21.72 3.03 -19.14
N LYS A 177 22.96 3.23 -18.70
CA LYS A 177 24.00 3.97 -19.45
C LYS A 177 24.15 3.51 -20.89
N GLY A 178 24.09 4.47 -21.82
CA GLY A 178 24.22 4.25 -23.26
C GLY A 178 22.95 3.77 -23.96
N SER A 179 21.83 3.70 -23.25
CA SER A 179 20.50 3.48 -23.83
C SER A 179 19.74 4.79 -24.00
N ALA A 180 18.57 4.75 -24.64
CA ALA A 180 17.69 5.92 -24.74
C ALA A 180 17.12 6.37 -23.37
N TYR A 181 17.17 5.49 -22.37
CA TYR A 181 16.74 5.82 -20.98
C TYR A 181 17.80 6.56 -20.17
N ASP A 182 19.06 6.63 -20.69
CA ASP A 182 20.19 7.24 -19.97
C ASP A 182 20.00 8.75 -19.87
N HIS A 183 19.95 9.27 -18.65
CA HIS A 183 19.70 10.69 -18.35
C HIS A 183 18.42 11.27 -18.97
N HIS A 184 17.41 10.43 -19.26
CA HIS A 184 16.11 10.89 -19.72
C HIS A 184 15.13 11.01 -18.53
N ASP A 185 14.72 12.22 -18.21
CA ASP A 185 13.71 12.47 -17.18
C ASP A 185 12.34 12.68 -17.85
N VAL A 186 11.32 11.95 -17.41
CA VAL A 186 9.95 12.03 -17.93
C VAL A 186 9.34 13.42 -17.78
N MET A 187 9.71 14.14 -16.73
CA MET A 187 9.24 15.50 -16.46
C MET A 187 10.10 16.57 -17.15
N GLY A 188 11.26 16.20 -17.69
CA GLY A 188 12.27 17.15 -18.14
C GLY A 188 12.97 17.86 -16.97
N THR A 189 13.80 18.86 -17.28
CA THR A 189 14.42 19.74 -16.29
C THR A 189 13.54 20.96 -16.01
N LEU A 190 13.85 21.70 -14.95
CA LEU A 190 13.19 22.98 -14.65
C LEU A 190 13.26 23.96 -15.85
N ASP A 191 14.37 23.99 -16.56
CA ASP A 191 14.55 24.86 -17.72
C ASP A 191 13.75 24.37 -18.93
N ASP A 192 13.66 23.05 -19.13
CA ASP A 192 12.80 22.46 -20.16
C ASP A 192 11.35 22.89 -19.94
N VAL A 193 10.79 22.63 -18.73
CA VAL A 193 9.41 23.00 -18.40
C VAL A 193 9.14 24.50 -18.54
N LYS A 194 10.07 25.36 -18.14
CA LYS A 194 9.94 26.82 -18.31
C LYS A 194 9.97 27.23 -19.77
N SER A 195 10.64 26.50 -20.64
CA SER A 195 10.79 26.82 -22.06
C SER A 195 9.65 26.31 -22.96
N ILE A 196 8.81 25.42 -22.47
CA ILE A 196 7.66 24.90 -23.23
C ILE A 196 6.71 26.05 -23.60
N THR A 197 6.43 26.19 -24.91
CA THR A 197 5.50 27.18 -25.41
C THR A 197 4.16 26.55 -25.81
N PRO A 198 3.04 27.30 -25.77
CA PRO A 198 1.73 26.79 -26.22
C PRO A 198 1.77 26.20 -27.63
N ASP A 199 2.40 26.88 -28.57
CA ASP A 199 2.52 26.37 -29.96
C ASP A 199 3.40 25.13 -30.06
N GLY A 200 4.45 25.04 -29.24
CA GLY A 200 5.29 23.85 -29.14
C GLY A 200 4.50 22.65 -28.64
N LEU A 201 3.70 22.83 -27.59
CA LEU A 201 2.89 21.76 -27.02
C LEU A 201 1.78 21.30 -27.97
N ARG A 202 1.10 22.21 -28.69
CA ARG A 202 0.11 21.85 -29.73
C ARG A 202 0.75 21.01 -30.85
N LYS A 203 1.90 21.45 -31.37
CA LYS A 203 2.63 20.66 -32.39
C LYS A 203 3.07 19.30 -31.88
N PHE A 204 3.44 19.23 -30.60
CA PHE A 204 3.77 17.96 -29.96
C PHE A 204 2.52 17.07 -29.88
N TYR A 205 1.37 17.59 -29.43
CA TYR A 205 0.10 16.87 -29.37
C TYR A 205 -0.29 16.30 -30.74
N ASP A 206 -0.27 17.13 -31.80
CA ASP A 206 -0.63 16.71 -33.15
C ASP A 206 0.26 15.59 -33.71
N SER A 207 1.54 15.55 -33.28
CA SER A 207 2.50 14.54 -33.73
C SER A 207 2.57 13.29 -32.86
N TRP A 208 2.16 13.41 -31.59
CA TRP A 208 2.35 12.39 -30.56
C TRP A 208 1.08 11.57 -30.30
N HIS A 209 -0.11 12.17 -30.41
CA HIS A 209 -1.39 11.49 -30.29
C HIS A 209 -1.78 10.84 -31.63
N ASN A 210 -1.45 9.55 -31.75
CA ASN A 210 -1.86 8.75 -32.89
C ASN A 210 -2.94 7.73 -32.46
N PRO A 211 -4.19 7.84 -32.95
CA PRO A 211 -5.25 6.88 -32.63
C PRO A 211 -4.86 5.41 -32.85
N ALA A 212 -3.99 5.12 -33.80
CA ALA A 212 -3.52 3.76 -34.05
C ALA A 212 -2.58 3.19 -32.96
N GLN A 213 -2.11 4.01 -32.02
CA GLN A 213 -1.30 3.65 -30.86
C GLN A 213 -2.09 3.65 -29.56
N LEU A 214 -3.42 3.85 -29.64
CA LEU A 214 -4.30 3.89 -28.47
C LEU A 214 -5.04 2.56 -28.28
N ASP A 215 -5.24 2.19 -27.01
CA ASP A 215 -6.14 1.15 -26.61
C ASP A 215 -7.16 1.68 -25.59
N VAL A 216 -8.39 1.23 -25.69
CA VAL A 216 -9.46 1.59 -24.77
C VAL A 216 -9.89 0.35 -24.00
N VAL A 217 -9.62 0.34 -22.70
CA VAL A 217 -10.02 -0.74 -21.79
C VAL A 217 -11.29 -0.34 -21.04
N VAL A 218 -12.32 -1.18 -21.07
CA VAL A 218 -13.56 -0.97 -20.31
C VAL A 218 -13.88 -2.23 -19.51
N VAL A 219 -13.88 -2.12 -18.19
CA VAL A 219 -14.19 -3.25 -17.29
C VAL A 219 -15.27 -2.83 -16.30
N GLY A 220 -16.33 -3.62 -16.14
CA GLY A 220 -17.34 -3.29 -15.14
C GLY A 220 -18.63 -4.10 -15.22
N ASP A 221 -19.59 -3.71 -14.39
CA ASP A 221 -20.90 -4.35 -14.26
C ASP A 221 -21.89 -3.78 -15.30
N PHE A 222 -21.76 -4.24 -16.54
CA PHE A 222 -22.59 -3.83 -17.67
C PHE A 222 -22.74 -4.97 -18.69
N ASP A 223 -23.67 -4.84 -19.64
CA ASP A 223 -23.79 -5.74 -20.80
C ASP A 223 -22.67 -5.41 -21.81
N VAL A 224 -21.81 -6.40 -22.07
CA VAL A 224 -20.63 -6.25 -22.94
C VAL A 224 -21.00 -5.86 -24.38
N ARG A 225 -22.08 -6.42 -24.94
CA ARG A 225 -22.49 -6.14 -26.32
C ARG A 225 -23.01 -4.70 -26.49
N GLN A 226 -23.76 -4.23 -25.50
CA GLN A 226 -24.22 -2.85 -25.48
C GLN A 226 -23.07 -1.87 -25.31
N MET A 227 -22.11 -2.19 -24.43
CA MET A 227 -20.93 -1.37 -24.23
C MET A 227 -20.08 -1.30 -25.51
N GLU A 228 -19.88 -2.42 -26.18
CA GLU A 228 -19.16 -2.46 -27.45
C GLU A 228 -19.83 -1.60 -28.54
N GLN A 229 -21.16 -1.66 -28.63
CA GLN A 229 -21.91 -0.82 -29.57
C GLN A 229 -21.76 0.68 -29.26
N ARG A 230 -21.83 1.06 -27.98
CA ARG A 230 -21.58 2.45 -27.53
C ARG A 230 -20.18 2.90 -27.87
N LEU A 231 -19.17 2.08 -27.55
CA LEU A 231 -17.76 2.33 -27.83
C LEU A 231 -17.54 2.54 -29.34
N LYS A 232 -18.01 1.64 -30.18
CA LYS A 232 -17.91 1.76 -31.65
C LYS A 232 -18.57 3.02 -32.19
N ARG A 233 -19.75 3.39 -31.67
CA ARG A 233 -20.47 4.59 -32.09
C ARG A 233 -19.73 5.87 -31.70
N ILE A 234 -19.17 5.95 -30.50
CA ILE A 234 -18.54 7.17 -29.98
C ILE A 234 -17.09 7.28 -30.42
N LEU A 235 -16.26 6.27 -30.18
CA LEU A 235 -14.84 6.30 -30.54
C LEU A 235 -14.61 6.13 -32.07
N GLY A 236 -15.59 5.62 -32.79
CA GLY A 236 -15.56 5.62 -34.28
C GLY A 236 -15.58 7.02 -34.91
N THR A 237 -15.93 8.06 -34.15
CA THR A 237 -15.87 9.46 -34.63
C THR A 237 -14.46 10.08 -34.52
N VAL A 238 -13.54 9.43 -33.81
CA VAL A 238 -12.14 9.86 -33.73
C VAL A 238 -11.49 9.77 -35.11
N PRO A 239 -10.71 10.77 -35.56
CA PRO A 239 -10.04 10.75 -36.85
C PRO A 239 -9.14 9.54 -37.07
N MET A 240 -8.85 9.26 -38.35
CA MET A 240 -7.97 8.13 -38.70
C MET A 240 -6.56 8.35 -38.17
N GLY A 241 -6.02 7.35 -37.47
CA GLY A 241 -4.62 7.31 -37.09
C GLY A 241 -3.70 6.76 -38.17
N ASP A 242 -2.42 7.03 -38.07
CA ASP A 242 -1.37 6.45 -38.92
C ASP A 242 -1.07 5.02 -38.46
N LYS A 243 -1.62 4.05 -39.17
CA LYS A 243 -1.45 2.61 -38.87
C LYS A 243 -0.06 2.08 -39.26
N SER A 244 0.75 2.87 -39.97
CA SER A 244 2.12 2.50 -40.31
C SER A 244 3.10 2.70 -39.16
N GLN A 245 2.78 3.59 -38.24
CA GLN A 245 3.59 3.80 -37.05
C GLN A 245 3.54 2.56 -36.12
N GLN A 246 4.72 2.08 -35.77
CA GLN A 246 4.88 1.02 -34.79
C GLN A 246 5.34 1.61 -33.44
N ARG A 247 4.91 0.98 -32.37
CA ARG A 247 5.34 1.32 -31.03
C ARG A 247 6.87 1.09 -30.90
N PRO A 248 7.65 2.11 -30.53
CA PRO A 248 9.10 1.98 -30.50
C PRO A 248 9.55 1.02 -29.38
N PHE A 249 10.65 0.31 -29.62
CA PHE A 249 11.35 -0.49 -28.62
C PHE A 249 12.76 0.07 -28.43
N PHE A 250 13.14 0.38 -27.22
CA PHE A 250 14.43 0.97 -26.89
C PHE A 250 15.31 -0.08 -26.21
N ALA A 251 16.35 -0.51 -26.89
CA ALA A 251 17.27 -1.51 -26.37
C ALA A 251 18.23 -0.91 -25.32
N ILE A 252 18.55 -1.71 -24.31
CA ILE A 252 19.58 -1.40 -23.31
C ILE A 252 20.84 -2.19 -23.69
N PRO A 253 21.99 -1.53 -23.88
CA PRO A 253 23.24 -2.21 -24.27
C PRO A 253 23.70 -3.21 -23.21
N GLU A 254 24.15 -4.38 -23.63
CA GLU A 254 24.77 -5.37 -22.77
C GLU A 254 26.16 -4.95 -22.31
N ARG A 255 26.55 -5.35 -21.12
CA ARG A 255 27.86 -5.09 -20.51
C ARG A 255 28.49 -6.40 -20.07
N ASP A 256 29.76 -6.57 -20.40
CA ASP A 256 30.51 -7.81 -20.11
C ASP A 256 31.26 -7.75 -18.76
N SER A 257 31.30 -6.60 -18.11
CA SER A 257 32.04 -6.39 -16.85
C SER A 257 31.12 -5.89 -15.74
N LEU A 258 31.51 -6.15 -14.51
CA LEU A 258 30.88 -5.62 -13.31
C LEU A 258 30.86 -4.08 -13.37
N THR A 259 29.69 -3.52 -13.14
CA THR A 259 29.47 -2.08 -13.01
C THR A 259 29.44 -1.73 -11.51
N TYR A 260 30.17 -0.71 -11.14
CA TYR A 260 30.15 -0.12 -9.79
C TYR A 260 29.34 1.18 -9.80
N CYS A 261 28.48 1.36 -8.80
CA CYS A 261 27.72 2.58 -8.59
C CYS A 261 27.77 2.96 -7.10
N LEU A 262 28.21 4.18 -6.83
CA LEU A 262 28.04 4.84 -5.54
C LEU A 262 27.03 5.97 -5.71
N ALA A 263 25.90 5.89 -5.04
CA ALA A 263 24.85 6.89 -5.07
C ALA A 263 24.67 7.47 -3.66
N THR A 264 25.03 8.72 -3.47
CA THR A 264 24.96 9.40 -2.16
C THR A 264 24.17 10.69 -2.25
N ASP A 265 23.55 11.06 -1.13
CA ASP A 265 22.86 12.34 -0.98
C ASP A 265 23.02 12.87 0.44
N LYS A 266 23.01 14.22 0.61
CA LYS A 266 23.13 14.89 1.93
C LYS A 266 21.96 14.61 2.86
N GLY A 267 20.79 14.39 2.31
CA GLY A 267 19.55 14.13 3.06
C GLY A 267 19.32 12.66 3.37
N GLU A 268 20.10 11.74 2.77
CA GLU A 268 19.99 10.31 3.03
C GLU A 268 20.46 10.00 4.46
N GLN A 269 19.76 9.08 5.13
CA GLN A 269 20.07 8.69 6.52
C GLN A 269 20.50 7.23 6.63
N GLY A 270 20.12 6.40 5.65
CA GLY A 270 20.40 4.97 5.65
C GLY A 270 21.41 4.58 4.60
N GLU A 271 22.12 3.51 4.86
CA GLU A 271 23.06 2.91 3.91
C GLU A 271 22.49 1.61 3.39
N SER A 272 22.65 1.34 2.10
CA SER A 272 22.31 0.05 1.53
C SER A 272 23.32 -0.42 0.50
N VAL A 273 23.33 -1.73 0.29
CA VAL A 273 24.14 -2.38 -0.74
C VAL A 273 23.23 -3.27 -1.58
N MET A 274 23.43 -3.27 -2.89
CA MET A 274 22.64 -4.08 -3.83
C MET A 274 23.53 -4.71 -4.89
N ILE A 275 23.17 -5.94 -5.27
CA ILE A 275 23.70 -6.62 -6.45
C ILE A 275 22.55 -6.73 -7.43
N ILE A 276 22.69 -6.21 -8.64
CA ILE A 276 21.62 -6.11 -9.63
C ILE A 276 22.12 -6.74 -10.94
N ASN A 277 21.37 -7.73 -11.46
CA ASN A 277 21.50 -8.17 -12.83
C ASN A 277 20.36 -7.59 -13.66
N LEU A 278 20.70 -6.89 -14.72
CA LEU A 278 19.75 -6.44 -15.74
C LEU A 278 19.59 -7.55 -16.78
N LEU A 279 18.36 -8.01 -16.96
CA LEU A 279 18.04 -9.19 -17.78
C LEU A 279 16.93 -8.87 -18.80
N PRO A 280 17.02 -9.46 -20.02
CA PRO A 280 15.92 -9.37 -20.97
C PRO A 280 14.72 -10.18 -20.46
N ASN A 281 13.53 -9.62 -20.64
CA ASN A 281 12.27 -10.33 -20.36
C ASN A 281 11.90 -11.25 -21.54
N THR A 282 10.94 -12.13 -21.33
CA THR A 282 10.34 -12.94 -22.39
C THR A 282 9.69 -12.02 -23.44
N PRO A 283 9.91 -12.25 -24.74
CA PRO A 283 9.26 -11.46 -25.79
C PRO A 283 7.73 -11.46 -25.66
N GLU A 284 7.09 -10.31 -25.94
CA GLU A 284 5.64 -10.12 -25.77
C GLU A 284 4.81 -11.25 -26.42
N ALA A 285 5.15 -11.63 -27.65
CA ALA A 285 4.46 -12.70 -28.39
C ALA A 285 4.52 -14.09 -27.72
N GLN A 286 5.43 -14.31 -26.76
CA GLN A 286 5.62 -15.60 -26.08
C GLN A 286 5.02 -15.61 -24.67
N LYS A 287 4.53 -14.47 -24.16
CA LYS A 287 4.07 -14.37 -22.78
C LYS A 287 2.75 -15.11 -22.50
N SER A 288 1.93 -15.35 -23.51
CA SER A 288 0.70 -16.17 -23.36
C SER A 288 0.98 -17.68 -23.45
N SER A 289 2.23 -18.13 -23.35
CA SER A 289 2.61 -19.55 -23.35
C SER A 289 2.59 -20.17 -21.95
N LYS A 290 2.46 -21.52 -21.89
CA LYS A 290 2.61 -22.29 -20.65
C LYS A 290 3.96 -22.05 -19.99
N ASP A 291 5.03 -22.04 -20.78
CA ASP A 291 6.40 -21.86 -20.30
C ASP A 291 6.57 -20.50 -19.58
N TYR A 292 5.97 -19.45 -20.12
CA TYR A 292 5.99 -18.14 -19.46
C TYR A 292 5.24 -18.16 -18.11
N LEU A 293 4.03 -18.75 -18.08
CA LEU A 293 3.25 -18.85 -16.84
C LEU A 293 3.98 -19.69 -15.76
N VAL A 294 4.62 -20.78 -16.18
CA VAL A 294 5.46 -21.61 -15.27
C VAL A 294 6.66 -20.79 -14.78
N LYS A 295 7.30 -20.00 -15.65
CA LYS A 295 8.41 -19.10 -15.25
C LYS A 295 7.96 -18.05 -14.24
N GLN A 296 6.75 -17.49 -14.37
CA GLN A 296 6.19 -16.57 -13.39
C GLN A 296 5.99 -17.24 -12.01
N ILE A 297 5.48 -18.47 -11.99
CA ILE A 297 5.33 -19.28 -10.76
C ILE A 297 6.70 -19.55 -10.12
N MET A 298 7.70 -19.94 -10.92
CA MET A 298 9.08 -20.13 -10.43
C MET A 298 9.68 -18.83 -9.88
N GLY A 299 9.43 -17.69 -10.51
CA GLY A 299 9.86 -16.38 -10.01
C GLY A 299 9.31 -16.06 -8.63
N ARG A 300 8.02 -16.34 -8.40
CA ARG A 300 7.37 -16.18 -7.08
C ARG A 300 7.97 -17.11 -6.02
N LEU A 301 8.28 -18.38 -6.39
CA LEU A 301 9.00 -19.31 -5.52
C LEU A 301 10.39 -18.77 -5.16
N ILE A 302 11.15 -18.31 -6.14
CA ILE A 302 12.50 -17.73 -5.94
C ILE A 302 12.43 -16.54 -5.00
N ASN A 303 11.49 -15.61 -5.20
CA ASN A 303 11.30 -14.47 -4.30
C ASN A 303 10.99 -14.93 -2.87
N LYS A 304 10.09 -15.91 -2.68
CA LYS A 304 9.75 -16.42 -1.34
C LYS A 304 10.92 -17.13 -0.67
N MET A 305 11.63 -17.99 -1.40
CA MET A 305 12.83 -18.69 -0.87
C MET A 305 13.91 -17.68 -0.52
N GLY A 306 14.17 -16.72 -1.41
CA GLY A 306 15.15 -15.68 -1.22
C GLY A 306 14.84 -14.78 -0.02
N ALA A 307 13.60 -14.31 0.08
CA ALA A 307 13.17 -13.50 1.24
C ALA A 307 13.36 -14.26 2.56
N THR A 308 13.02 -15.56 2.59
CA THR A 308 13.19 -16.39 3.78
C THR A 308 14.65 -16.56 4.17
N ARG A 309 15.53 -16.85 3.19
CA ARG A 309 16.97 -17.01 3.39
C ARG A 309 17.62 -15.71 3.86
N MET A 310 17.36 -14.62 3.16
CA MET A 310 17.96 -13.32 3.47
C MET A 310 17.49 -12.77 4.82
N ASN A 311 16.23 -13.02 5.19
CA ASN A 311 15.72 -12.70 6.52
C ASN A 311 16.52 -13.43 7.62
N GLN A 312 16.79 -14.73 7.45
CA GLN A 312 17.63 -15.46 8.43
C GLN A 312 19.05 -14.87 8.50
N ILE A 313 19.68 -14.62 7.36
CA ILE A 313 21.04 -14.01 7.30
C ILE A 313 21.05 -12.67 8.03
N SER A 314 20.00 -11.86 7.89
CA SER A 314 19.90 -10.57 8.59
C SER A 314 19.81 -10.70 10.11
N HIS A 315 19.22 -11.80 10.60
CA HIS A 315 19.06 -12.04 12.04
C HIS A 315 20.21 -12.85 12.67
N GLU A 316 21.18 -13.33 11.88
CA GLU A 316 22.35 -14.01 12.44
C GLU A 316 23.19 -13.06 13.31
N GLN A 317 23.72 -13.60 14.42
CA GLN A 317 24.55 -12.80 15.33
C GLN A 317 25.74 -12.19 14.60
N GLY A 318 25.86 -10.87 14.68
CA GLY A 318 26.92 -10.13 14.02
C GLY A 318 26.69 -9.89 12.53
N SER A 319 25.49 -10.13 11.99
CA SER A 319 25.14 -9.70 10.63
C SER A 319 25.34 -8.18 10.46
N PRO A 320 25.88 -7.71 9.32
CA PRO A 320 25.94 -6.28 9.03
C PRO A 320 24.58 -5.72 8.57
N PHE A 321 23.56 -6.55 8.40
CA PHE A 321 22.29 -6.17 7.79
C PHE A 321 21.23 -5.82 8.83
N GLY A 322 20.53 -4.71 8.63
CA GLY A 322 19.27 -4.39 9.27
C GLY A 322 18.08 -5.13 8.64
N GLY A 323 18.20 -5.41 7.35
CA GLY A 323 17.26 -6.23 6.56
C GLY A 323 17.88 -6.57 5.22
N ALA A 324 17.48 -7.72 4.64
CA ALA A 324 17.95 -8.11 3.32
C ALA A 324 16.90 -8.93 2.57
N GLY A 325 16.96 -8.91 1.23
CA GLY A 325 15.99 -9.59 0.38
C GLY A 325 16.52 -9.94 -1.00
N ILE A 326 15.74 -10.78 -1.68
CA ILE A 326 15.89 -11.07 -3.12
C ILE A 326 14.60 -10.63 -3.80
N SER A 327 14.70 -9.94 -4.93
CA SER A 327 13.55 -9.49 -5.69
C SER A 327 13.75 -9.57 -7.20
N LEU A 328 12.66 -9.80 -7.92
CA LEU A 328 12.55 -9.65 -9.36
C LEU A 328 11.71 -8.41 -9.61
N VAL A 329 12.28 -7.41 -10.26
CA VAL A 329 11.62 -6.12 -10.46
C VAL A 329 11.55 -5.81 -11.95
N PRO A 330 10.35 -5.64 -12.56
CA PRO A 330 10.23 -5.05 -13.88
C PRO A 330 10.94 -3.68 -13.91
N LEU A 331 11.78 -3.43 -14.90
CA LEU A 331 12.53 -2.18 -14.94
C LEU A 331 12.06 -1.28 -16.08
N LYS A 332 12.19 -1.76 -17.31
CA LYS A 332 11.79 -1.06 -18.54
C LYS A 332 11.13 -2.05 -19.50
N ARG A 333 10.44 -1.56 -20.52
CA ARG A 333 9.79 -2.42 -21.50
C ARG A 333 10.77 -3.45 -22.06
N GLY A 334 10.46 -4.74 -21.91
CA GLY A 334 11.30 -5.84 -22.32
C GLY A 334 12.47 -6.19 -21.39
N TYR A 335 12.58 -5.56 -20.22
CA TYR A 335 13.65 -5.81 -19.25
C TYR A 335 13.13 -5.94 -17.82
N PHE A 336 13.82 -6.76 -17.03
CA PHE A 336 13.63 -6.84 -15.59
C PHE A 336 14.99 -6.95 -14.88
N THR A 337 14.99 -6.78 -13.57
CA THR A 337 16.18 -6.98 -12.75
C THR A 337 16.00 -8.13 -11.78
N TYR A 338 17.04 -8.92 -11.60
CA TYR A 338 17.23 -9.83 -10.50
C TYR A 338 18.16 -9.14 -9.48
N GLN A 339 17.68 -8.94 -8.26
CA GLN A 339 18.33 -8.12 -7.25
C GLN A 339 18.51 -8.86 -5.93
N LEU A 340 19.70 -8.76 -5.34
CA LEU A 340 19.96 -9.02 -3.92
C LEU A 340 20.27 -7.68 -3.27
N GLY A 341 19.49 -7.30 -2.26
CA GLY A 341 19.66 -6.01 -1.59
C GLY A 341 19.63 -6.15 -0.08
N ALA A 342 20.35 -5.27 0.61
CA ALA A 342 20.36 -5.19 2.05
C ALA A 342 20.53 -3.76 2.55
N SER A 343 19.76 -3.37 3.58
CA SER A 343 20.04 -2.18 4.39
C SER A 343 21.09 -2.50 5.42
N MET A 344 21.99 -1.56 5.69
CA MET A 344 23.05 -1.74 6.68
C MET A 344 22.50 -1.51 8.10
N ALA A 345 22.93 -2.35 9.05
CA ALA A 345 22.58 -2.19 10.46
C ALA A 345 23.40 -1.09 11.14
N GLN A 346 24.58 -0.79 10.62
CA GLN A 346 25.51 0.19 11.14
C GLN A 346 26.37 0.76 10.02
N THR A 347 26.66 2.04 10.09
CA THR A 347 27.58 2.76 9.21
C THR A 347 28.98 2.15 9.24
N GLY A 348 29.63 2.12 8.06
CA GLY A 348 31.01 1.63 7.89
C GLY A 348 31.12 0.11 7.74
N ASN A 349 30.01 -0.60 7.56
CA ASN A 349 29.98 -2.04 7.32
C ASN A 349 29.70 -2.41 5.84
N GLU A 350 29.73 -1.44 4.90
CA GLU A 350 29.30 -1.65 3.52
C GLU A 350 30.22 -2.66 2.80
N ALA A 351 31.53 -2.62 3.02
CA ALA A 351 32.45 -3.61 2.45
C ALA A 351 32.12 -5.04 2.90
N ARG A 352 31.75 -5.19 4.17
CA ARG A 352 31.31 -6.48 4.72
C ARG A 352 29.94 -6.86 4.18
N GLY A 353 29.03 -5.89 4.01
CA GLY A 353 27.72 -6.08 3.39
C GLY A 353 27.84 -6.55 1.95
N VAL A 354 28.64 -5.86 1.14
CA VAL A 354 28.96 -6.24 -0.25
C VAL A 354 29.51 -7.67 -0.30
N ARG A 355 30.48 -8.00 0.59
CA ARG A 355 31.05 -9.34 0.65
C ARG A 355 29.99 -10.41 0.97
N MET A 356 29.12 -10.17 1.94
CA MET A 356 28.08 -11.12 2.32
C MET A 356 27.04 -11.31 1.24
N LEU A 357 26.61 -10.25 0.56
CA LEU A 357 25.69 -10.36 -0.59
C LEU A 357 26.33 -11.10 -1.75
N LEU A 358 27.60 -10.82 -2.07
CA LEU A 358 28.34 -11.52 -3.14
C LEU A 358 28.56 -13.00 -2.82
N LEU A 359 28.84 -13.35 -1.55
CA LEU A 359 28.91 -14.75 -1.11
C LEU A 359 27.58 -15.47 -1.33
N GLU A 360 26.47 -14.82 -1.02
CA GLU A 360 25.15 -15.43 -1.20
C GLU A 360 24.74 -15.50 -2.68
N TYR A 361 25.05 -14.46 -3.46
CA TYR A 361 24.88 -14.45 -4.91
C TYR A 361 25.63 -15.61 -5.58
N GLU A 362 26.91 -15.81 -5.26
CA GLU A 362 27.70 -16.90 -5.80
C GLU A 362 27.22 -18.26 -5.30
N ARG A 363 26.75 -18.38 -4.05
CA ARG A 363 26.12 -19.60 -3.54
C ARG A 363 24.89 -19.96 -4.33
N LEU A 364 23.99 -19.00 -4.60
CA LEU A 364 22.79 -19.23 -5.41
C LEU A 364 23.15 -19.64 -6.85
N LYS A 365 24.18 -19.03 -7.41
CA LYS A 365 24.68 -19.34 -8.74
C LYS A 365 25.25 -20.76 -8.84
N GLN A 366 26.09 -21.16 -7.89
CA GLN A 366 26.79 -22.44 -7.94
C GLN A 366 25.96 -23.62 -7.38
N VAL A 367 25.27 -23.41 -6.28
CA VAL A 367 24.56 -24.49 -5.54
C VAL A 367 23.05 -24.35 -5.69
N GLY A 368 22.51 -23.13 -5.63
CA GLY A 368 21.07 -22.86 -5.68
C GLY A 368 20.40 -22.90 -4.31
N PHE A 369 19.08 -23.11 -4.35
CA PHE A 369 18.26 -23.32 -3.17
C PHE A 369 18.27 -24.81 -2.76
N THR A 370 17.91 -25.07 -1.53
CA THR A 370 17.82 -26.41 -0.94
C THR A 370 16.40 -26.99 -1.06
N GLN A 371 16.25 -28.30 -0.84
CA GLN A 371 14.94 -28.97 -0.88
C GLN A 371 14.00 -28.43 0.21
N GLU A 372 14.54 -28.04 1.37
CA GLU A 372 13.73 -27.49 2.47
C GLU A 372 13.15 -26.12 2.11
N GLU A 373 13.95 -25.23 1.53
CA GLU A 373 13.48 -23.92 1.05
C GLU A 373 12.38 -24.07 0.02
N PHE A 374 12.60 -24.96 -0.94
CA PHE A 374 11.65 -25.23 -2.01
C PHE A 374 10.32 -25.76 -1.47
N LYS A 375 10.38 -26.76 -0.57
CA LYS A 375 9.19 -27.32 0.07
C LYS A 375 8.43 -26.24 0.84
N ARG A 376 9.12 -25.46 1.65
CA ARG A 376 8.52 -24.38 2.45
C ARG A 376 7.86 -23.30 1.57
N ALA A 377 8.50 -22.90 0.48
CA ALA A 377 7.92 -21.94 -0.44
C ALA A 377 6.69 -22.49 -1.18
N LYS A 378 6.70 -23.76 -1.57
CA LYS A 378 5.53 -24.44 -2.14
C LYS A 378 4.36 -24.48 -1.15
N ASP A 379 4.60 -24.92 0.07
CA ASP A 379 3.58 -24.99 1.13
C ASP A 379 2.95 -23.60 1.37
N TRP A 380 3.77 -22.55 1.40
CA TRP A 380 3.31 -21.18 1.54
C TRP A 380 2.45 -20.73 0.35
N MET A 381 2.87 -20.98 -0.90
CA MET A 381 2.10 -20.63 -2.09
C MET A 381 0.76 -21.34 -2.14
N LEU A 382 0.73 -22.64 -1.82
CA LEU A 382 -0.51 -23.42 -1.77
C LEU A 382 -1.48 -22.87 -0.72
N THR A 383 -0.98 -22.47 0.46
CA THR A 383 -1.79 -21.86 1.52
C THR A 383 -2.36 -20.51 1.09
N ASN A 384 -1.54 -19.65 0.47
CA ASN A 384 -2.00 -18.35 -0.06
C ASN A 384 -3.07 -18.53 -1.16
N ASN A 385 -2.90 -19.52 -2.02
CA ASN A 385 -3.89 -19.82 -3.04
C ASN A 385 -5.25 -20.18 -2.44
N LEU A 386 -5.27 -21.01 -1.39
CA LEU A 386 -6.51 -21.34 -0.68
C LEU A 386 -7.17 -20.09 -0.05
N GLN A 387 -6.39 -19.13 0.43
CA GLN A 387 -6.93 -17.88 0.98
C GLN A 387 -7.53 -16.97 -0.11
N SER A 388 -6.97 -17.01 -1.31
CA SER A 388 -7.36 -16.16 -2.43
C SER A 388 -8.38 -16.80 -3.37
N GLU A 389 -8.50 -18.13 -3.34
CA GLU A 389 -9.41 -18.89 -4.21
C GLU A 389 -10.87 -18.52 -3.90
N GLY A 390 -11.61 -18.13 -4.93
CA GLY A 390 -13.00 -17.69 -4.81
C GLY A 390 -13.20 -16.20 -4.53
N ASN A 391 -12.12 -15.43 -4.30
CA ASN A 391 -12.20 -13.98 -4.24
C ASN A 391 -12.18 -13.41 -5.66
N SER A 392 -13.16 -12.56 -5.98
CA SER A 392 -13.20 -11.86 -7.26
C SER A 392 -12.19 -10.70 -7.27
N LYS A 393 -11.48 -10.54 -8.38
CA LYS A 393 -10.67 -9.34 -8.63
C LYS A 393 -11.56 -8.10 -8.79
N SER A 394 -11.05 -6.94 -8.41
CA SER A 394 -11.77 -5.69 -8.64
C SER A 394 -11.82 -5.32 -10.14
N ASN A 395 -12.76 -4.46 -10.52
CA ASN A 395 -12.83 -3.91 -11.88
C ASN A 395 -11.50 -3.25 -12.27
N ASP A 396 -10.90 -2.51 -11.34
CA ASP A 396 -9.64 -1.82 -11.54
C ASP A 396 -8.44 -2.78 -11.69
N ASP A 397 -8.38 -3.88 -10.89
CA ASP A 397 -7.34 -4.91 -11.04
C ASP A 397 -7.39 -5.57 -12.42
N ILE A 398 -8.60 -5.84 -12.93
CA ILE A 398 -8.77 -6.43 -14.26
C ILE A 398 -8.43 -5.41 -15.34
N ALA A 399 -8.84 -4.15 -15.19
CA ALA A 399 -8.49 -3.08 -16.14
C ALA A 399 -6.96 -2.91 -16.24
N LYS A 400 -6.25 -2.89 -15.11
CA LYS A 400 -4.77 -2.86 -15.07
C LYS A 400 -4.14 -4.10 -15.71
N MET A 401 -4.74 -5.27 -15.57
CA MET A 401 -4.26 -6.48 -16.23
C MET A 401 -4.42 -6.38 -17.76
N LEU A 402 -5.53 -5.84 -18.26
CA LEU A 402 -5.77 -5.59 -19.68
C LEU A 402 -4.83 -4.51 -20.21
N GLU A 403 -4.60 -3.45 -19.47
CA GLU A 403 -3.61 -2.43 -19.77
C GLU A 403 -2.22 -3.05 -19.92
N GLN A 404 -1.77 -3.89 -18.98
CA GLN A 404 -0.47 -4.57 -19.06
C GLN A 404 -0.41 -5.58 -20.23
N HIS A 405 -1.57 -6.17 -20.59
CA HIS A 405 -1.66 -6.98 -21.81
C HIS A 405 -1.33 -6.16 -23.06
N TYR A 406 -1.94 -4.99 -23.21
CA TYR A 406 -1.66 -4.09 -24.34
C TYR A 406 -0.21 -3.58 -24.31
N LEU A 407 0.26 -3.13 -23.14
CA LEU A 407 1.56 -2.48 -23.02
C LEU A 407 2.75 -3.43 -23.10
N GLN A 408 2.63 -4.62 -22.52
CA GLN A 408 3.73 -5.54 -22.28
C GLN A 408 3.49 -6.96 -22.83
N GLY A 409 2.32 -7.24 -23.41
CA GLY A 409 1.94 -8.58 -23.85
C GLY A 409 1.68 -9.55 -22.68
N GLU A 410 1.46 -9.05 -21.46
CA GLU A 410 1.18 -9.91 -20.29
C GLU A 410 -0.10 -10.72 -20.50
N PRO A 411 -0.15 -11.99 -20.06
CA PRO A 411 -1.34 -12.83 -20.26
C PRO A 411 -2.52 -12.33 -19.43
N VAL A 412 -3.70 -12.31 -20.03
CA VAL A 412 -4.94 -12.01 -19.32
C VAL A 412 -5.40 -13.27 -18.58
N ILE A 413 -5.33 -13.25 -17.25
CA ILE A 413 -5.53 -14.43 -16.41
C ILE A 413 -6.98 -14.54 -15.94
N ASP A 414 -7.58 -15.72 -16.18
CA ASP A 414 -8.81 -16.14 -15.52
C ASP A 414 -8.49 -16.70 -14.13
N TYR A 415 -8.69 -15.91 -13.10
CA TYR A 415 -8.36 -16.29 -11.73
C TYR A 415 -9.22 -17.43 -11.20
N SER A 416 -10.38 -17.72 -11.79
CA SER A 416 -11.16 -18.91 -11.45
C SER A 416 -10.45 -20.22 -11.81
N LYS A 417 -9.55 -20.17 -12.78
CA LYS A 417 -8.76 -21.31 -13.26
C LYS A 417 -7.29 -21.26 -12.82
N TRP A 418 -6.80 -20.06 -12.47
CA TRP A 418 -5.40 -19.85 -12.14
C TRP A 418 -4.93 -20.73 -10.99
N TYR A 419 -5.66 -20.79 -9.91
CA TYR A 419 -5.22 -21.52 -8.72
C TYR A 419 -5.12 -23.05 -8.93
N ALA A 420 -6.01 -23.60 -9.74
CA ALA A 420 -5.93 -25.00 -10.16
C ALA A 420 -4.70 -25.23 -11.06
N PHE A 421 -4.45 -24.36 -12.01
CA PHE A 421 -3.26 -24.41 -12.86
C PHE A 421 -1.97 -24.31 -12.05
N GLU A 422 -1.88 -23.33 -11.16
CA GLU A 422 -0.71 -23.11 -10.31
C GLU A 422 -0.44 -24.30 -9.39
N ARG A 423 -1.47 -24.88 -8.78
CA ARG A 423 -1.38 -26.10 -7.97
C ARG A 423 -0.77 -27.26 -8.77
N ASN A 424 -1.26 -27.51 -9.97
CA ASN A 424 -0.71 -28.56 -10.84
C ASN A 424 0.76 -28.29 -11.21
N VAL A 425 1.14 -27.04 -11.46
CA VAL A 425 2.54 -26.68 -11.72
C VAL A 425 3.38 -26.94 -10.47
N LEU A 426 2.95 -26.47 -9.31
CA LEU A 426 3.67 -26.69 -8.06
C LEU A 426 3.85 -28.16 -7.72
N ASP A 427 2.87 -29.01 -8.01
CA ASP A 427 2.94 -30.47 -7.74
C ASP A 427 3.99 -31.17 -8.61
N THR A 428 4.18 -30.70 -9.83
CA THR A 428 5.09 -31.32 -10.80
C THR A 428 6.45 -30.64 -10.90
N LEU A 429 6.59 -29.43 -10.37
CA LEU A 429 7.83 -28.65 -10.46
C LEU A 429 8.93 -29.23 -9.58
N SER A 430 10.13 -29.39 -10.15
CA SER A 430 11.31 -29.85 -9.43
C SER A 430 12.20 -28.71 -8.96
N LEU A 431 12.92 -28.92 -7.86
CA LEU A 431 13.94 -27.98 -7.38
C LEU A 431 15.04 -27.74 -8.41
N SER A 432 15.44 -28.79 -9.16
CA SER A 432 16.48 -28.67 -10.20
C SER A 432 16.07 -27.69 -11.29
N THR A 433 14.80 -27.66 -11.70
CA THR A 433 14.27 -26.70 -12.68
C THR A 433 14.34 -25.26 -12.15
N VAL A 434 13.93 -25.04 -10.90
CA VAL A 434 14.00 -23.71 -10.27
C VAL A 434 15.45 -23.25 -10.10
N ASN A 435 16.35 -24.15 -9.69
CA ASN A 435 17.77 -23.85 -9.56
C ASN A 435 18.46 -23.57 -10.92
N SER A 436 17.99 -24.20 -11.99
CA SER A 436 18.46 -23.88 -13.34
C SER A 436 18.05 -22.47 -13.77
N LEU A 437 16.82 -22.07 -13.41
CA LEU A 437 16.35 -20.71 -13.70
C LEU A 437 17.16 -19.65 -12.96
N ILE A 438 17.39 -19.80 -11.66
CA ILE A 438 18.16 -18.81 -10.88
C ILE A 438 19.62 -18.73 -11.36
N ARG A 439 20.22 -19.85 -11.76
CA ARG A 439 21.57 -19.85 -12.37
C ARG A 439 21.60 -19.06 -13.66
N SER A 440 20.53 -19.12 -14.47
CA SER A 440 20.45 -18.36 -15.72
C SER A 440 20.32 -16.85 -15.48
N TRP A 441 19.83 -16.43 -14.33
CA TRP A 441 19.74 -15.04 -13.92
C TRP A 441 21.00 -14.53 -13.22
N SER A 442 21.73 -15.42 -12.55
CA SER A 442 22.96 -15.08 -11.79
C SER A 442 24.18 -15.08 -12.71
N THR A 443 24.30 -14.07 -13.58
CA THR A 443 25.38 -13.96 -14.57
C THR A 443 26.37 -12.87 -14.18
N ASP A 444 27.62 -12.98 -14.63
CA ASP A 444 28.62 -11.93 -14.47
C ASP A 444 28.41 -10.77 -15.46
N ARG A 445 27.60 -11.00 -16.49
CA ARG A 445 27.21 -9.99 -17.49
C ARG A 445 26.06 -9.15 -16.95
N ASN A 446 26.02 -7.88 -17.32
CA ASN A 446 25.00 -6.92 -16.87
C ASN A 446 24.84 -6.88 -15.35
N MET A 447 25.91 -7.18 -14.62
CA MET A 447 25.92 -7.16 -13.15
C MET A 447 26.40 -5.80 -12.66
N SER A 448 25.66 -5.25 -11.70
CA SER A 448 26.01 -4.01 -11.01
C SER A 448 26.05 -4.22 -9.51
N VAL A 449 27.05 -3.62 -8.85
CA VAL A 449 27.09 -3.46 -7.39
C VAL A 449 26.81 -1.99 -7.11
N VAL A 450 25.71 -1.75 -6.39
CA VAL A 450 25.25 -0.41 -6.03
C VAL A 450 25.37 -0.24 -4.53
N ILE A 451 26.02 0.85 -4.11
CA ILE A 451 26.12 1.27 -2.72
C ILE A 451 25.40 2.61 -2.60
N THR A 452 24.52 2.75 -1.62
CA THR A 452 23.81 4.01 -1.37
C THR A 452 24.01 4.46 0.07
N GLY A 453 23.96 5.77 0.31
CA GLY A 453 24.03 6.29 1.65
C GLY A 453 24.26 7.80 1.77
N PRO A 454 24.48 8.32 2.97
CA PRO A 454 24.78 9.72 3.22
C PRO A 454 26.03 10.21 2.49
N GLU A 455 26.02 11.45 2.02
CA GLU A 455 27.20 12.09 1.44
C GLU A 455 28.28 12.33 2.52
N GLY A 456 29.56 12.23 2.15
CA GLY A 456 30.67 12.58 3.02
C GLY A 456 31.20 11.42 3.89
N LEU A 457 30.62 10.23 3.81
CA LEU A 457 31.18 9.03 4.42
C LEU A 457 32.21 8.35 3.51
N SER A 458 32.99 7.45 4.07
CA SER A 458 33.95 6.64 3.31
C SER A 458 33.31 5.32 2.91
N TYR A 459 33.22 5.08 1.61
CA TYR A 459 32.64 3.86 1.04
C TYR A 459 33.66 2.99 0.34
N PRO A 460 33.43 1.67 0.19
CA PRO A 460 34.26 0.81 -0.64
C PRO A 460 34.41 1.36 -2.06
N THR A 461 35.61 1.37 -2.57
CA THR A 461 35.91 1.79 -3.95
C THR A 461 35.50 0.71 -4.95
N LYS A 462 35.56 1.04 -6.25
CA LYS A 462 35.38 0.04 -7.33
C LYS A 462 36.42 -1.08 -7.24
N GLU A 463 37.66 -0.73 -6.90
CA GLU A 463 38.78 -1.66 -6.71
C GLU A 463 38.49 -2.61 -5.55
N ASP A 464 38.04 -2.10 -4.40
CA ASP A 464 37.67 -2.92 -3.23
C ASP A 464 36.57 -3.91 -3.59
N VAL A 465 35.51 -3.46 -4.27
CA VAL A 465 34.40 -4.30 -4.73
C VAL A 465 34.87 -5.38 -5.70
N THR A 466 35.75 -5.01 -6.64
CA THR A 466 36.31 -5.95 -7.62
C THR A 466 37.17 -7.03 -6.93
N ASP A 467 38.00 -6.64 -5.95
CA ASP A 467 38.80 -7.56 -5.16
C ASP A 467 37.93 -8.51 -4.33
N ILE A 468 36.90 -7.98 -3.65
CA ILE A 468 35.94 -8.80 -2.93
C ILE A 468 35.29 -9.81 -3.87
N PHE A 469 34.83 -9.39 -5.06
CA PHE A 469 34.22 -10.27 -6.05
C PHE A 469 35.19 -11.36 -6.53
N GLY A 470 36.45 -11.02 -6.78
CA GLY A 470 37.48 -11.99 -7.13
C GLY A 470 37.77 -13.03 -6.01
N GLN A 471 37.67 -12.61 -4.75
CA GLN A 471 37.85 -13.50 -3.59
C GLN A 471 36.65 -14.46 -3.44
N VAL A 472 35.41 -13.95 -3.49
CA VAL A 472 34.22 -14.79 -3.29
C VAL A 472 34.05 -15.85 -4.34
N LYS A 473 34.47 -15.60 -5.60
CA LYS A 473 34.46 -16.60 -6.67
C LYS A 473 35.30 -17.84 -6.41
N LYS A 474 36.33 -17.71 -5.56
CA LYS A 474 37.22 -18.81 -5.18
C LYS A 474 36.73 -19.68 -4.02
N VAL A 475 35.61 -19.30 -3.42
CA VAL A 475 35.03 -20.02 -2.28
C VAL A 475 34.38 -21.33 -2.77
N ASN A 476 34.58 -22.41 -2.04
CA ASN A 476 33.87 -23.67 -2.25
C ASN A 476 32.54 -23.64 -1.51
N TYR A 477 31.45 -23.41 -2.23
CA TYR A 477 30.13 -23.22 -1.65
C TYR A 477 29.47 -24.54 -1.27
N LYS A 478 28.82 -24.52 -0.09
CA LYS A 478 27.90 -25.57 0.38
C LYS A 478 26.47 -25.04 0.36
N GLY A 479 25.50 -25.96 0.35
CA GLY A 479 24.09 -25.61 0.49
C GLY A 479 23.84 -24.78 1.75
N PHE A 480 22.86 -23.87 1.67
CA PHE A 480 22.47 -23.06 2.81
C PHE A 480 21.93 -23.94 3.94
N THR A 481 22.28 -23.62 5.17
CA THR A 481 21.81 -24.36 6.34
C THR A 481 20.93 -23.44 7.17
N PHE A 482 19.69 -23.81 7.34
CA PHE A 482 18.78 -23.11 8.23
C PHE A 482 19.09 -23.43 9.69
N GLU A 483 18.78 -22.49 10.60
CA GLU A 483 18.80 -22.71 12.04
C GLU A 483 17.91 -23.91 12.43
N LEU A 484 16.77 -24.06 11.77
CA LEU A 484 15.92 -25.24 11.88
C LEU A 484 16.37 -26.30 10.86
N LYS A 485 16.80 -27.45 11.35
CA LYS A 485 17.21 -28.57 10.49
C LYS A 485 16.09 -28.97 9.51
N PRO A 486 16.43 -29.39 8.27
CA PRO A 486 15.46 -29.78 7.25
C PRO A 486 14.49 -30.86 7.70
N GLU A 487 14.98 -31.79 8.47
CA GLU A 487 14.24 -32.98 8.96
C GLU A 487 13.34 -32.70 10.16
N THR A 488 13.38 -31.47 10.70
CA THR A 488 12.50 -31.08 11.80
C THR A 488 11.05 -31.07 11.31
N PRO A 489 10.18 -31.98 11.78
CA PRO A 489 8.78 -32.00 11.40
C PRO A 489 8.15 -30.63 11.65
N LEU A 490 7.13 -30.27 10.85
CA LEU A 490 6.35 -29.07 11.12
C LEU A 490 5.84 -29.13 12.56
N ALA A 491 6.36 -28.28 13.43
CA ALA A 491 5.95 -28.24 14.82
C ALA A 491 4.46 -27.91 14.94
N ASN A 492 3.80 -28.41 15.94
CA ASN A 492 2.42 -28.06 16.28
C ASN A 492 2.40 -27.24 17.57
N LEU A 493 1.37 -26.44 17.73
CA LEU A 493 1.07 -25.84 19.01
C LEU A 493 0.82 -26.96 20.03
N THR A 494 1.76 -27.14 20.97
CA THR A 494 1.65 -28.11 22.04
C THR A 494 0.95 -27.46 23.22
N MET A 495 -0.22 -27.94 23.53
CA MET A 495 -0.97 -27.51 24.70
C MET A 495 -1.79 -28.67 25.28
N THR A 496 -1.92 -28.66 26.58
CA THR A 496 -2.94 -29.49 27.21
C THR A 496 -4.30 -28.90 26.85
N GLN A 497 -5.19 -29.73 26.30
CA GLN A 497 -6.52 -29.27 25.95
C GLN A 497 -7.21 -28.71 27.20
N PRO A 498 -7.64 -27.43 27.20
CA PRO A 498 -8.25 -26.86 28.36
C PRO A 498 -9.62 -27.50 28.65
N LYS A 499 -10.01 -27.55 29.91
CA LYS A 499 -11.37 -27.93 30.25
C LYS A 499 -12.33 -26.91 29.70
N ALA A 500 -13.24 -27.31 28.83
CA ALA A 500 -14.21 -26.42 28.18
C ALA A 500 -15.00 -25.63 29.23
N GLY A 501 -15.16 -24.34 28.97
CA GLY A 501 -16.11 -23.48 29.67
C GLY A 501 -17.51 -23.68 29.11
N ARG A 502 -18.41 -22.71 29.35
CA ARG A 502 -19.83 -22.81 28.92
C ARG A 502 -20.31 -21.50 28.35
N ILE A 503 -21.17 -21.60 27.35
CA ILE A 503 -22.05 -20.51 26.91
C ILE A 503 -23.21 -20.47 27.92
N VAL A 504 -23.37 -19.32 28.61
CA VAL A 504 -24.41 -19.14 29.62
C VAL A 504 -25.65 -18.43 29.11
N LYS A 505 -25.50 -17.71 27.99
CA LYS A 505 -26.63 -17.04 27.31
C LYS A 505 -26.30 -16.89 25.82
N GLU A 506 -27.27 -17.18 24.97
CA GLU A 506 -27.24 -16.95 23.53
C GLU A 506 -28.32 -15.95 23.11
N THR A 507 -28.00 -15.07 22.20
CA THR A 507 -28.95 -14.11 21.60
C THR A 507 -28.66 -14.04 20.09
N VAL A 508 -29.72 -14.18 19.28
CA VAL A 508 -29.61 -14.15 17.84
C VAL A 508 -30.38 -12.93 17.28
N ASP A 509 -29.68 -12.10 16.54
CA ASP A 509 -30.26 -11.02 15.75
C ASP A 509 -30.23 -11.45 14.26
N LYS A 510 -31.39 -11.96 13.79
CA LYS A 510 -31.51 -12.44 12.42
C LYS A 510 -31.38 -11.32 11.37
N ALA A 511 -31.85 -10.10 11.71
CA ALA A 511 -31.80 -8.97 10.78
C ALA A 511 -30.36 -8.55 10.48
N LYS A 512 -29.48 -8.65 11.48
CA LYS A 512 -28.05 -8.34 11.36
C LYS A 512 -27.18 -9.55 11.08
N SER A 513 -27.74 -10.76 10.97
CA SER A 513 -26.98 -12.02 10.86
C SER A 513 -25.92 -12.14 11.97
N MET A 514 -26.29 -11.78 13.20
CA MET A 514 -25.40 -11.75 14.38
C MET A 514 -25.88 -12.70 15.45
N THR A 515 -24.93 -13.42 16.05
CA THR A 515 -25.14 -14.25 17.23
C THR A 515 -24.21 -13.79 18.36
N THR A 516 -24.77 -13.56 19.53
CA THR A 516 -24.01 -13.14 20.72
C THR A 516 -24.05 -14.21 21.78
N TRP A 517 -22.88 -14.65 22.25
CA TRP A 517 -22.72 -15.59 23.35
C TRP A 517 -22.09 -14.91 24.57
N LYS A 518 -22.76 -15.02 25.75
CA LYS A 518 -22.15 -14.68 27.04
C LYS A 518 -21.51 -15.94 27.60
N LEU A 519 -20.29 -15.83 28.08
CA LEU A 519 -19.48 -16.97 28.52
C LEU A 519 -19.34 -17.04 30.04
N SER A 520 -19.11 -18.26 30.56
CA SER A 520 -18.97 -18.53 32.01
C SER A 520 -17.77 -17.82 32.66
N ASN A 521 -16.74 -17.45 31.91
CA ASN A 521 -15.58 -16.71 32.40
C ASN A 521 -15.77 -15.18 32.39
N GLY A 522 -16.94 -14.69 31.97
CA GLY A 522 -17.25 -13.24 31.91
C GLY A 522 -16.86 -12.56 30.59
N ALA A 523 -16.42 -13.30 29.61
CA ALA A 523 -16.21 -12.81 28.25
C ALA A 523 -17.52 -12.84 27.45
N THR A 524 -17.53 -12.12 26.33
CA THR A 524 -18.61 -12.12 25.33
C THR A 524 -18.02 -12.56 24.00
N VAL A 525 -18.77 -13.32 23.20
CA VAL A 525 -18.45 -13.56 21.79
C VAL A 525 -19.58 -13.01 20.93
N ILE A 526 -19.24 -12.27 19.90
CA ILE A 526 -20.13 -11.80 18.84
C ILE A 526 -19.69 -12.47 17.56
N TYR A 527 -20.57 -13.25 16.96
CA TYR A 527 -20.36 -13.82 15.64
C TYR A 527 -21.22 -13.08 14.62
N LYS A 528 -20.58 -12.54 13.58
CA LYS A 528 -21.26 -11.92 12.42
C LYS A 528 -21.05 -12.81 11.20
N GLN A 529 -22.13 -13.38 10.68
CA GLN A 529 -22.07 -14.11 9.42
C GLN A 529 -22.05 -13.13 8.25
N THR A 530 -21.11 -13.30 7.31
CA THR A 530 -20.99 -12.51 6.09
C THR A 530 -21.08 -13.43 4.86
N PRO A 531 -21.71 -13.03 3.75
CA PRO A 531 -21.82 -13.88 2.55
C PRO A 531 -20.52 -13.90 1.72
N TYR A 532 -19.58 -13.02 2.04
CA TYR A 532 -18.33 -12.81 1.34
C TYR A 532 -17.16 -13.42 2.11
N ASP A 533 -15.97 -13.44 1.52
CA ASP A 533 -14.76 -14.00 2.13
C ASP A 533 -14.93 -15.46 2.59
N LYS A 534 -15.43 -16.34 1.72
CA LYS A 534 -15.72 -17.74 2.05
C LYS A 534 -14.54 -18.50 2.65
N ASN A 535 -13.32 -18.08 2.35
CA ASN A 535 -12.07 -18.71 2.78
C ASN A 535 -11.37 -17.96 3.91
N LYS A 536 -12.05 -17.01 4.56
CA LYS A 536 -11.48 -16.22 5.64
C LYS A 536 -12.43 -16.13 6.84
N VAL A 537 -11.87 -16.37 8.03
CA VAL A 537 -12.53 -16.08 9.31
C VAL A 537 -11.67 -15.10 10.06
N CYS A 538 -12.23 -13.97 10.47
CA CYS A 538 -11.52 -12.95 11.23
C CYS A 538 -11.87 -13.01 12.71
N LEU A 539 -10.89 -12.71 13.54
CA LEU A 539 -11.02 -12.54 15.00
C LEU A 539 -10.56 -11.13 15.39
N ARG A 540 -11.39 -10.45 16.21
CA ARG A 540 -11.01 -9.26 16.96
C ARG A 540 -11.44 -9.44 18.40
N ALA A 541 -10.50 -9.81 19.27
CA ALA A 541 -10.76 -9.80 20.70
C ALA A 541 -10.39 -8.43 21.26
N VAL A 542 -11.35 -7.74 21.90
CA VAL A 542 -11.13 -6.36 22.37
C VAL A 542 -11.64 -6.16 23.78
N ARG A 543 -10.95 -5.32 24.53
CA ARG A 543 -11.34 -4.86 25.87
C ARG A 543 -10.92 -3.41 26.06
N PRO A 544 -11.80 -2.54 26.59
CA PRO A 544 -11.43 -1.16 26.94
C PRO A 544 -10.34 -1.11 28.02
N GLY A 545 -9.31 -0.29 27.82
CA GLY A 545 -8.16 -0.16 28.73
C GLY A 545 -6.93 0.39 28.01
N GLY A 546 -6.05 -0.48 27.57
CA GLY A 546 -4.87 -0.14 26.75
C GLY A 546 -3.83 0.72 27.46
N GLN A 547 -3.06 1.48 26.69
CA GLN A 547 -1.99 2.35 27.21
C GLN A 547 -2.50 3.38 28.24
N SER A 548 -3.80 3.72 28.20
CA SER A 548 -4.39 4.68 29.14
C SER A 548 -4.29 4.24 30.62
N MET A 549 -4.17 2.95 30.88
CA MET A 549 -4.09 2.38 32.23
C MET A 549 -2.70 2.52 32.88
N PHE A 550 -1.69 2.86 32.10
CA PHE A 550 -0.30 2.87 32.57
C PHE A 550 0.16 4.28 32.91
N SER A 551 1.01 4.40 33.93
CA SER A 551 1.69 5.66 34.23
C SER A 551 2.64 6.08 33.11
N ILE A 552 3.07 7.35 33.09
CA ILE A 552 4.04 7.85 32.09
C ILE A 552 5.35 7.04 32.13
N ARG A 553 5.77 6.57 33.30
CA ARG A 553 6.97 5.77 33.46
C ARG A 553 6.83 4.36 32.85
N GLU A 554 5.63 3.77 32.92
CA GLU A 554 5.34 2.43 32.34
C GLU A 554 5.00 2.49 30.87
N LEU A 555 4.63 3.69 30.37
CA LEU A 555 4.12 3.87 29.01
C LEU A 555 5.07 3.36 27.92
N PRO A 556 6.41 3.59 27.97
CA PRO A 556 7.33 3.03 26.98
C PRO A 556 7.25 1.50 26.92
N SER A 557 7.19 0.82 28.08
CA SER A 557 7.01 -0.64 28.12
C SER A 557 5.66 -1.07 27.53
N ALA A 558 4.58 -0.30 27.76
CA ALA A 558 3.27 -0.60 27.22
C ALA A 558 3.21 -0.43 25.68
N GLN A 559 3.99 0.47 25.13
CA GLN A 559 4.06 0.69 23.68
C GLN A 559 4.81 -0.42 22.94
N VAL A 560 5.76 -1.10 23.59
CA VAL A 560 6.60 -2.12 22.96
C VAL A 560 6.30 -3.56 23.41
N ALA A 561 5.50 -3.77 24.46
CA ALA A 561 5.33 -5.06 25.10
C ALA A 561 4.89 -6.17 24.15
N THR A 562 3.91 -5.91 23.30
CA THR A 562 3.39 -6.93 22.38
C THR A 562 4.40 -7.30 21.32
N MET A 563 5.18 -6.34 20.79
CA MET A 563 6.24 -6.59 19.84
C MET A 563 7.29 -7.56 20.39
N PHE A 564 7.75 -7.33 21.61
CA PHE A 564 8.77 -8.18 22.23
C PHE A 564 8.25 -9.55 22.64
N VAL A 565 7.01 -9.65 23.13
CA VAL A 565 6.40 -10.94 23.45
C VAL A 565 6.19 -11.79 22.20
N GLU A 566 5.79 -11.19 21.10
CA GLU A 566 5.61 -11.90 19.82
C GLU A 566 6.92 -12.38 19.21
N ALA A 567 7.99 -11.60 19.36
CA ALA A 567 9.32 -12.00 18.92
C ALA A 567 9.88 -13.21 19.68
N GLY A 568 9.43 -13.47 20.92
CA GLY A 568 9.85 -14.61 21.74
C GLY A 568 9.27 -15.98 21.33
N GLY A 569 8.31 -16.00 20.40
CA GLY A 569 7.58 -17.22 20.05
C GLY A 569 6.38 -17.47 20.94
N ILE A 570 5.99 -18.75 21.15
CA ILE A 570 4.87 -19.13 22.00
C ILE A 570 5.03 -20.55 22.55
N GLY A 571 4.84 -20.73 23.84
CA GLY A 571 4.93 -22.05 24.47
C GLY A 571 6.29 -22.71 24.21
N ASN A 572 6.29 -23.80 23.47
CA ASN A 572 7.49 -24.54 23.08
C ASN A 572 8.03 -24.17 21.69
N LEU A 573 7.38 -23.25 20.99
CA LEU A 573 7.77 -22.83 19.65
C LEU A 573 8.57 -21.52 19.68
N SER A 574 9.74 -21.52 19.03
CA SER A 574 10.41 -20.27 18.66
C SER A 574 9.56 -19.45 17.69
N SER A 575 9.87 -18.17 17.56
CA SER A 575 9.20 -17.29 16.58
C SER A 575 9.29 -17.86 15.15
N SER A 576 10.46 -18.37 14.75
CA SER A 576 10.64 -19.00 13.43
C SER A 576 9.77 -20.25 13.24
N GLN A 577 9.63 -21.08 14.28
CA GLN A 577 8.75 -22.29 14.23
C GLN A 577 7.28 -21.90 14.15
N LEU A 578 6.88 -20.90 14.93
CA LEU A 578 5.51 -20.38 14.91
C LEU A 578 5.15 -19.80 13.55
N ASN A 579 6.01 -18.95 12.99
CA ASN A 579 5.80 -18.36 11.67
C ASN A 579 5.66 -19.43 10.59
N ARG A 580 6.53 -20.45 10.62
CA ARG A 580 6.44 -21.61 9.70
C ARG A 580 5.11 -22.36 9.83
N LEU A 581 4.63 -22.56 11.05
CA LEU A 581 3.34 -23.20 11.30
C LEU A 581 2.18 -22.35 10.78
N GLN A 582 2.20 -21.05 11.07
CA GLN A 582 1.19 -20.10 10.61
C GLN A 582 1.12 -20.03 9.09
N GLU A 583 2.26 -19.93 8.42
CA GLU A 583 2.36 -19.96 6.95
C GLU A 583 1.80 -21.26 6.35
N ALA A 584 2.18 -22.41 6.91
CA ALA A 584 1.78 -23.71 6.38
C ALA A 584 0.30 -24.06 6.62
N LYS A 585 -0.33 -23.46 7.64
CA LYS A 585 -1.72 -23.75 8.03
C LYS A 585 -2.68 -22.61 7.75
N GLY A 586 -2.21 -21.45 7.31
CA GLY A 586 -3.04 -20.30 6.94
C GLY A 586 -3.82 -19.72 8.11
N PHE A 587 -3.16 -19.40 9.21
CA PHE A 587 -3.75 -18.70 10.34
C PHE A 587 -2.76 -17.72 10.96
N LYS A 588 -3.26 -16.72 11.66
CA LYS A 588 -2.47 -15.81 12.50
C LYS A 588 -3.31 -15.29 13.67
N CYS A 589 -2.66 -14.87 14.73
CA CYS A 589 -3.28 -14.16 15.84
C CYS A 589 -2.21 -13.36 16.58
N ASP A 590 -2.29 -12.04 16.54
CA ASP A 590 -1.33 -11.11 17.10
C ASP A 590 -1.97 -10.32 18.25
N SER A 591 -1.17 -9.91 19.22
CA SER A 591 -1.60 -9.06 20.34
C SER A 591 -1.24 -7.60 20.10
N LYS A 592 -2.08 -6.65 20.54
CA LYS A 592 -1.87 -5.19 20.38
C LYS A 592 -2.35 -4.46 21.64
N ILE A 593 -1.63 -3.41 22.03
CA ILE A 593 -2.03 -2.49 23.11
C ILE A 593 -2.16 -1.10 22.51
N TYR A 594 -3.40 -0.70 22.23
CA TYR A 594 -3.72 0.63 21.69
C TYR A 594 -3.90 1.65 22.81
N GLY A 595 -4.12 2.91 22.47
CA GLY A 595 -4.31 4.00 23.44
C GLY A 595 -5.38 3.70 24.50
N TYR A 596 -6.53 3.17 24.07
CA TYR A 596 -7.71 2.93 24.93
C TYR A 596 -8.23 1.50 24.91
N SER A 597 -7.50 0.56 24.29
CA SER A 597 -7.91 -0.86 24.23
C SER A 597 -6.74 -1.83 24.20
N GLU A 598 -6.96 -3.01 24.76
CA GLU A 598 -6.17 -4.21 24.46
C GLU A 598 -6.88 -5.02 23.40
N ARG A 599 -6.12 -5.57 22.44
CA ARG A 599 -6.67 -6.33 21.32
C ARG A 599 -5.86 -7.58 21.02
N MET A 600 -6.56 -8.61 20.51
CA MET A 600 -5.95 -9.66 19.71
C MET A 600 -6.63 -9.69 18.36
N GLU A 601 -5.82 -9.71 17.31
CA GLU A 601 -6.26 -9.62 15.93
C GLU A 601 -5.82 -10.89 15.19
N GLY A 602 -6.78 -11.64 14.69
CA GLY A 602 -6.53 -12.91 14.02
C GLY A 602 -7.27 -13.03 12.70
N ALA A 603 -6.74 -13.92 11.86
CA ALA A 603 -7.38 -14.37 10.64
C ALA A 603 -6.98 -15.83 10.38
N ALA A 604 -7.90 -16.63 9.84
CA ALA A 604 -7.64 -18.04 9.54
C ALA A 604 -8.45 -18.48 8.31
N LEU A 605 -7.93 -19.50 7.61
CA LEU A 605 -8.76 -20.35 6.76
C LEU A 605 -9.84 -21.02 7.62
N PRO A 606 -11.05 -21.29 7.10
CA PRO A 606 -12.11 -21.95 7.88
C PRO A 606 -11.66 -23.25 8.58
N GLY A 607 -10.85 -24.08 7.92
CA GLY A 607 -10.27 -25.31 8.49
C GLY A 607 -9.15 -25.10 9.52
N SER A 608 -8.69 -23.85 9.70
CA SER A 608 -7.59 -23.50 10.62
C SER A 608 -8.04 -22.59 11.78
N VAL A 609 -9.34 -22.35 11.90
CA VAL A 609 -9.90 -21.53 13.00
C VAL A 609 -9.52 -22.09 14.37
N GLU A 610 -9.55 -23.41 14.55
CA GLU A 610 -9.10 -24.03 15.79
C GLU A 610 -7.64 -23.68 16.10
N LYS A 611 -6.75 -23.70 15.13
CA LYS A 611 -5.33 -23.32 15.31
C LYS A 611 -5.18 -21.85 15.71
N MET A 612 -5.96 -20.97 15.10
CA MET A 612 -6.00 -19.54 15.48
C MET A 612 -6.44 -19.38 16.93
N LEU A 613 -7.50 -20.10 17.35
CA LEU A 613 -8.00 -20.02 18.72
C LEU A 613 -7.05 -20.70 19.73
N GLN A 614 -6.32 -21.75 19.35
CA GLN A 614 -5.25 -22.33 20.16
C GLN A 614 -4.11 -21.32 20.37
N LEU A 615 -3.66 -20.65 19.32
CA LEU A 615 -2.63 -19.61 19.43
C LEU A 615 -3.12 -18.45 20.32
N MET A 616 -4.33 -17.96 20.10
CA MET A 616 -4.96 -16.96 20.97
C MET A 616 -4.99 -17.42 22.44
N TYR A 617 -5.42 -18.66 22.72
CA TYR A 617 -5.44 -19.21 24.06
C TYR A 617 -4.05 -19.21 24.71
N LEU A 618 -3.02 -19.65 23.97
CA LEU A 618 -1.64 -19.64 24.46
C LEU A 618 -1.12 -18.23 24.72
N ARG A 619 -1.50 -17.23 23.89
CA ARG A 619 -1.14 -15.83 24.15
C ARG A 619 -1.74 -15.29 25.46
N PHE A 620 -2.90 -15.78 25.88
CA PHE A 620 -3.48 -15.46 27.19
C PHE A 620 -2.83 -16.24 28.35
N THR A 621 -2.33 -17.46 28.12
CA THR A 621 -2.00 -18.39 29.20
C THR A 621 -0.53 -18.80 29.27
N ALA A 622 0.20 -18.68 28.19
CA ALA A 622 1.56 -19.18 28.04
C ALA A 622 2.48 -18.23 27.23
N ALA A 623 2.21 -16.93 27.33
CA ALA A 623 3.10 -15.93 26.74
C ALA A 623 4.48 -16.02 27.38
N VAL A 624 5.51 -16.06 26.57
CA VAL A 624 6.90 -16.14 27.00
C VAL A 624 7.72 -15.05 26.31
N ILE A 625 8.86 -14.72 26.88
CA ILE A 625 9.82 -13.80 26.28
C ILE A 625 11.18 -14.48 26.13
N ASP A 626 11.88 -14.19 25.07
CA ASP A 626 13.32 -14.48 24.96
C ASP A 626 14.10 -13.33 25.62
N THR A 627 14.48 -13.53 26.87
CA THR A 627 15.16 -12.50 27.67
C THR A 627 16.49 -12.07 27.05
N ALA A 628 17.24 -12.98 26.40
CA ALA A 628 18.51 -12.67 25.78
C ALA A 628 18.30 -11.79 24.53
N LEU A 629 17.37 -12.19 23.67
CA LEU A 629 16.98 -11.43 22.47
C LEU A 629 16.47 -10.02 22.84
N ILE A 630 15.57 -9.95 23.83
CA ILE A 630 14.97 -8.67 24.24
C ILE A 630 16.01 -7.74 24.85
N ASN A 631 16.85 -8.21 25.74
CA ASN A 631 17.88 -7.37 26.35
C ASN A 631 18.89 -6.88 25.31
N GLY A 632 19.24 -7.73 24.32
CA GLY A 632 20.06 -7.31 23.17
C GLY A 632 19.39 -6.19 22.35
N SER A 633 18.11 -6.38 22.01
CA SER A 633 17.33 -5.40 21.25
C SER A 633 17.11 -4.09 22.01
N ILE A 634 16.82 -4.15 23.31
CA ILE A 634 16.68 -2.93 24.14
C ILE A 634 17.99 -2.15 24.16
N LYS A 635 19.13 -2.83 24.38
CA LYS A 635 20.45 -2.19 24.41
C LYS A 635 20.79 -1.53 23.07
N GLN A 636 20.45 -2.19 21.97
CA GLN A 636 20.64 -1.63 20.64
C GLN A 636 19.76 -0.39 20.42
N ASN A 637 18.49 -0.45 20.79
CA ASN A 637 17.56 0.69 20.66
C ASN A 637 17.94 1.85 21.58
N GLN A 638 18.47 1.58 22.79
CA GLN A 638 19.05 2.60 23.67
C GLN A 638 20.18 3.35 22.95
N MET A 639 21.08 2.62 22.30
CA MET A 639 22.16 3.24 21.53
C MET A 639 21.64 4.13 20.40
N TYR A 640 20.67 3.64 19.61
CA TYR A 640 20.07 4.42 18.52
C TYR A 640 19.29 5.64 18.99
N ALA A 641 18.60 5.55 20.13
CA ALA A 641 17.86 6.66 20.70
C ALA A 641 18.74 7.87 21.08
N HIS A 642 20.04 7.69 21.19
CA HIS A 642 20.99 8.78 21.48
C HIS A 642 21.67 9.35 20.23
N PHE A 643 21.44 8.81 19.05
CA PHE A 643 21.96 9.41 17.83
C PHE A 643 21.21 10.72 17.49
N PRO A 644 21.82 11.65 16.75
CA PRO A 644 21.14 12.86 16.30
C PRO A 644 19.87 12.51 15.52
N MET A 645 18.77 13.15 15.87
CA MET A 645 17.49 12.95 15.20
C MET A 645 17.55 13.49 13.79
N GLY A 646 17.16 12.68 12.81
CA GLY A 646 16.98 13.14 11.43
C GLY A 646 15.86 14.18 11.33
N ALA A 647 15.92 15.01 10.29
CA ALA A 647 15.00 16.12 10.12
C ALA A 647 13.54 15.67 9.97
N ARG A 648 13.27 14.58 9.23
CA ARG A 648 11.93 13.98 9.10
C ARG A 648 11.36 13.51 10.44
N GLN A 649 12.19 12.90 11.30
CA GLN A 649 11.77 12.47 12.62
C GLN A 649 11.46 13.66 13.52
N LYS A 650 12.30 14.72 13.48
CA LYS A 650 12.03 15.99 14.20
C LYS A 650 10.69 16.61 13.79
N LEU A 651 10.38 16.58 12.48
CA LEU A 651 9.11 17.05 11.97
C LEU A 651 7.96 16.23 12.55
N GLN A 652 7.99 14.91 12.42
CA GLN A 652 6.93 14.01 12.91
C GLN A 652 6.71 14.15 14.42
N ASP A 653 7.76 14.15 15.21
CA ASP A 653 7.68 14.33 16.68
C ASP A 653 7.11 15.71 17.04
N SER A 654 7.53 16.78 16.33
CA SER A 654 7.04 18.14 16.57
C SER A 654 5.56 18.26 16.26
N VAL A 655 5.09 17.72 15.13
CA VAL A 655 3.67 17.67 14.77
C VAL A 655 2.88 16.92 15.85
N ALA A 656 3.32 15.73 16.25
CA ALA A 656 2.63 14.90 17.25
C ALA A 656 2.55 15.63 18.60
N ILE A 657 3.65 16.21 19.08
CA ILE A 657 3.71 16.92 20.37
C ILE A 657 2.80 18.16 20.37
N ILE A 658 2.85 18.96 19.31
CA ILE A 658 2.06 20.21 19.24
C ILE A 658 0.56 19.88 19.08
N ARG A 659 0.21 19.02 18.13
CA ARG A 659 -1.19 18.57 17.96
C ARG A 659 -1.73 17.84 19.19
N GLY A 660 -0.90 17.12 19.90
CA GLY A 660 -1.26 16.49 21.16
C GLY A 660 -1.34 17.43 22.37
N GLY A 661 -1.25 18.75 22.15
CA GLY A 661 -1.36 19.75 23.22
C GLY A 661 -0.25 19.68 24.26
N TYR A 662 0.96 19.27 23.85
CA TYR A 662 2.12 19.09 24.73
C TYR A 662 1.87 18.08 25.87
N SER A 663 1.00 17.11 25.65
CA SER A 663 0.77 16.07 26.65
C SER A 663 2.06 15.30 26.95
N PRO A 664 2.45 15.12 28.22
CA PRO A 664 3.63 14.36 28.58
C PRO A 664 3.51 12.87 28.25
N ARG A 665 2.36 12.43 27.78
CA ARG A 665 2.13 11.06 27.30
C ARG A 665 2.45 10.87 25.81
N ILE A 666 2.75 11.93 25.08
CA ILE A 666 3.26 11.87 23.71
C ILE A 666 4.78 11.78 23.80
N LEU A 667 5.29 10.57 23.62
CA LEU A 667 6.69 10.25 23.81
C LEU A 667 7.41 10.19 22.46
N SER A 668 8.55 10.85 22.34
CA SER A 668 9.53 10.57 21.30
C SER A 668 10.30 9.30 21.66
N GLN A 669 10.52 8.41 20.70
CA GLN A 669 11.37 7.22 20.87
C GLN A 669 12.87 7.57 20.86
N HIS A 670 13.22 8.74 21.38
CA HIS A 670 14.56 9.32 21.43
C HIS A 670 15.02 9.57 22.86
N GLY A 671 16.32 9.77 23.06
CA GLY A 671 16.90 10.01 24.39
C GLY A 671 16.65 8.84 25.33
N ASN A 672 16.03 9.11 26.47
CA ASN A 672 15.86 8.15 27.57
C ASN A 672 14.63 7.23 27.41
N TYR A 673 14.00 7.17 26.24
CA TYR A 673 12.76 6.39 26.02
C TYR A 673 12.91 4.90 26.41
N PHE A 674 14.06 4.29 26.08
CA PHE A 674 14.32 2.87 26.33
C PHE A 674 14.90 2.56 27.72
N ASP A 675 15.26 3.56 28.53
CA ASP A 675 16.04 3.36 29.79
C ASP A 675 15.27 2.58 30.88
N ASN A 676 13.95 2.70 30.87
CA ASN A 676 13.10 2.02 31.86
C ASN A 676 12.44 0.75 31.32
N ILE A 677 12.75 0.35 30.09
CA ILE A 677 12.21 -0.86 29.49
C ILE A 677 13.06 -2.05 29.91
N THR A 678 12.43 -3.06 30.50
CA THR A 678 13.08 -4.32 30.90
C THR A 678 12.19 -5.50 30.54
N SER A 679 12.76 -6.69 30.44
CA SER A 679 11.98 -7.93 30.24
C SER A 679 10.88 -8.09 31.30
N ALA A 680 11.15 -7.71 32.54
CA ALA A 680 10.18 -7.76 33.64
C ALA A 680 9.03 -6.76 33.45
N SER A 681 9.34 -5.49 33.08
CA SER A 681 8.29 -4.49 32.82
C SER A 681 7.43 -4.81 31.61
N ILE A 682 8.02 -5.40 30.55
CA ILE A 682 7.30 -5.90 29.39
C ILE A 682 6.29 -6.98 29.78
N MET A 683 6.73 -7.99 30.56
CA MET A 683 5.85 -9.08 30.98
C MET A 683 4.78 -8.63 31.97
N ASP A 684 5.09 -7.71 32.89
CA ASP A 684 4.09 -7.13 33.79
C ASP A 684 2.95 -6.44 33.01
N VAL A 685 3.33 -5.56 32.09
CA VAL A 685 2.37 -4.89 31.20
C VAL A 685 1.54 -5.89 30.40
N TYR A 686 2.19 -6.86 29.77
CA TYR A 686 1.51 -7.87 28.96
C TYR A 686 0.49 -8.67 29.80
N ASN A 687 0.88 -9.14 30.98
CA ASN A 687 0.02 -9.91 31.86
C ASN A 687 -1.17 -9.09 32.41
N ARG A 688 -0.98 -7.80 32.68
CA ARG A 688 -2.07 -6.89 33.07
C ARG A 688 -3.09 -6.71 31.93
N CYS A 689 -2.63 -6.72 30.68
CA CYS A 689 -3.49 -6.62 29.50
C CYS A 689 -4.14 -7.96 29.12
N PHE A 690 -3.42 -9.07 29.17
CA PHE A 690 -3.90 -10.33 28.61
C PHE A 690 -4.02 -11.50 29.61
N GLY A 691 -3.70 -11.32 30.87
CA GLY A 691 -3.78 -12.38 31.88
C GLY A 691 -5.20 -12.84 32.25
N SER A 692 -6.24 -12.17 31.77
CA SER A 692 -7.64 -12.53 32.00
C SER A 692 -8.54 -12.13 30.84
N ALA A 693 -9.44 -13.04 30.43
CA ALA A 693 -10.45 -12.79 29.40
C ALA A 693 -11.69 -12.04 29.90
N ARG A 694 -11.79 -11.80 31.23
CA ARG A 694 -12.96 -11.12 31.76
C ARG A 694 -13.10 -9.71 31.20
N GLY A 695 -14.27 -9.41 30.64
CA GLY A 695 -14.56 -8.14 30.01
C GLY A 695 -14.11 -8.02 28.56
N PHE A 696 -13.39 -9.00 28.03
CA PHE A 696 -13.14 -9.07 26.59
C PHE A 696 -14.43 -9.39 25.82
N THR A 697 -14.55 -8.76 24.66
CA THR A 697 -15.49 -9.15 23.62
C THR A 697 -14.68 -9.69 22.43
N PHE A 698 -14.97 -10.93 22.07
CA PHE A 698 -14.37 -11.62 20.92
C PHE A 698 -15.33 -11.52 19.74
N VAL A 699 -14.97 -10.75 18.73
CA VAL A 699 -15.73 -10.62 17.48
C VAL A 699 -15.17 -11.61 16.49
N LEU A 700 -16.00 -12.54 16.04
CA LEU A 700 -15.70 -13.49 14.96
C LEU A 700 -16.58 -13.17 13.75
N THR A 701 -15.98 -13.11 12.56
CA THR A 701 -16.72 -12.89 11.31
C THR A 701 -16.30 -13.91 10.25
N GLY A 702 -17.26 -14.38 9.46
CA GLY A 702 -16.98 -15.34 8.40
C GLY A 702 -18.26 -15.82 7.71
N ALA A 703 -18.11 -16.63 6.65
CA ALA A 703 -19.22 -17.07 5.83
C ALA A 703 -20.00 -18.26 6.45
N GLN A 704 -19.38 -19.02 7.33
CA GLN A 704 -19.95 -20.22 7.93
C GLN A 704 -21.06 -19.87 8.94
N PRO A 705 -22.05 -20.77 9.21
CA PRO A 705 -23.01 -20.55 10.28
C PRO A 705 -22.33 -20.48 11.66
N ALA A 706 -22.88 -19.68 12.57
CA ALA A 706 -22.37 -19.49 13.94
C ALA A 706 -22.17 -20.82 14.69
N GLU A 707 -23.09 -21.77 14.53
CA GLU A 707 -23.06 -23.07 15.17
C GLU A 707 -21.77 -23.85 14.90
N THR A 708 -21.14 -23.64 13.72
CA THR A 708 -19.86 -24.26 13.34
C THR A 708 -18.75 -24.01 14.37
N TYR A 709 -18.78 -22.84 15.02
CA TYR A 709 -17.71 -22.43 15.94
C TYR A 709 -18.08 -22.54 17.42
N LYS A 710 -19.30 -22.88 17.74
CA LYS A 710 -19.82 -22.93 19.12
C LYS A 710 -18.97 -23.78 20.05
N GLN A 711 -18.63 -25.00 19.62
CA GLN A 711 -17.81 -25.91 20.40
C GLN A 711 -16.39 -25.36 20.61
N LEU A 712 -15.80 -24.74 19.59
CA LEU A 712 -14.47 -24.11 19.68
C LEU A 712 -14.48 -22.89 20.61
N VAL A 713 -15.56 -22.13 20.62
CA VAL A 713 -15.76 -21.00 21.56
C VAL A 713 -15.80 -21.51 22.99
N GLU A 714 -16.53 -22.59 23.28
CA GLU A 714 -16.57 -23.18 24.62
C GLU A 714 -15.20 -23.75 25.01
N GLN A 715 -14.51 -24.41 24.06
CA GLN A 715 -13.22 -25.06 24.30
C GLN A 715 -12.08 -24.06 24.54
N TYR A 716 -11.98 -23.00 23.77
CA TYR A 716 -10.80 -22.11 23.77
C TYR A 716 -11.07 -20.69 24.31
N ILE A 717 -12.29 -20.15 24.17
CA ILE A 717 -12.59 -18.81 24.66
C ILE A 717 -13.22 -18.86 26.05
N ALA A 718 -14.22 -19.71 26.26
CA ALA A 718 -14.89 -19.82 27.56
C ALA A 718 -14.02 -20.47 28.65
N SER A 719 -12.96 -21.19 28.25
CA SER A 719 -11.97 -21.81 29.17
C SER A 719 -10.84 -20.85 29.59
N LEU A 720 -10.71 -19.68 28.97
CA LEU A 720 -9.70 -18.67 29.35
C LEU A 720 -9.87 -18.22 30.80
N PRO A 721 -8.79 -17.84 31.50
CA PRO A 721 -8.87 -17.28 32.84
C PRO A 721 -9.83 -16.10 32.91
N GLY A 722 -10.79 -16.11 33.83
CA GLY A 722 -11.82 -15.10 34.02
C GLY A 722 -11.75 -14.39 35.37
N LYS A 723 -10.59 -14.30 36.00
CA LYS A 723 -10.40 -13.71 37.34
C LYS A 723 -10.25 -12.18 37.27
N GLY A 724 -10.55 -11.49 38.37
CA GLY A 724 -10.36 -10.06 38.52
C GLY A 724 -11.57 -9.21 38.05
N LYS A 725 -11.41 -7.90 38.06
CA LYS A 725 -12.38 -6.95 37.51
C LYS A 725 -12.05 -6.67 36.03
N PRO A 726 -13.04 -6.41 35.17
CA PRO A 726 -12.78 -5.92 33.82
C PRO A 726 -11.99 -4.61 33.89
N THR A 727 -11.03 -4.45 33.00
CA THR A 727 -10.35 -3.15 32.83
C THR A 727 -11.28 -2.15 32.17
N ARG A 728 -10.96 -0.88 32.34
CA ARG A 728 -11.58 0.25 31.64
C ARG A 728 -10.50 1.24 31.29
N TRP A 729 -10.71 1.94 30.21
CA TRP A 729 -9.81 3.04 29.86
C TRP A 729 -9.87 4.18 30.90
N VAL A 730 -8.78 4.89 31.02
CA VAL A 730 -8.62 6.04 31.92
C VAL A 730 -8.52 7.30 31.09
N ASP A 731 -9.29 8.33 31.46
CA ASP A 731 -9.16 9.64 30.84
C ASP A 731 -7.91 10.36 31.37
N ASN A 732 -6.85 10.30 30.60
CA ASN A 732 -5.58 10.96 30.87
C ASN A 732 -5.55 12.43 30.37
N LYS A 733 -6.70 12.98 30.01
CA LYS A 733 -6.88 14.36 29.53
C LYS A 733 -6.05 14.69 28.29
N MET A 734 -5.85 13.72 27.42
CA MET A 734 -5.20 13.92 26.12
C MET A 734 -6.21 14.46 25.12
N TYR A 735 -6.50 15.76 25.17
CA TYR A 735 -7.56 16.37 24.39
C TYR A 735 -7.07 17.17 23.18
N GLY A 736 -5.79 17.03 22.83
CA GLY A 736 -5.17 17.78 21.76
C GLY A 736 -4.91 19.27 22.11
N TYR A 737 -4.55 20.05 21.09
CA TYR A 737 -4.33 21.48 21.25
C TYR A 737 -5.61 22.24 21.59
N GLN A 738 -5.47 23.34 22.34
CA GLN A 738 -6.54 24.22 22.77
C GLN A 738 -6.19 25.66 22.42
N GLY A 739 -7.20 26.45 21.97
CA GLY A 739 -7.00 27.82 21.54
C GLY A 739 -6.24 27.93 20.21
N PHE A 740 -5.70 29.11 19.95
CA PHE A 740 -4.97 29.39 18.69
C PHE A 740 -3.46 29.28 18.91
N THR A 741 -2.81 28.49 18.07
CA THR A 741 -1.35 28.31 18.08
C THR A 741 -0.81 28.49 16.66
N GLU A 742 0.17 29.38 16.50
CA GLU A 742 0.92 29.55 15.25
C GLU A 742 2.41 29.43 15.53
N ARG A 743 3.13 28.57 14.81
CA ARG A 743 4.56 28.31 15.02
C ARG A 743 5.28 27.98 13.73
N THR A 744 6.50 28.50 13.63
CA THR A 744 7.50 28.03 12.68
C THR A 744 8.53 27.19 13.41
N VAL A 745 8.79 25.97 12.93
CA VAL A 745 9.74 25.01 13.51
C VAL A 745 10.84 24.75 12.50
N ASN A 746 12.09 25.00 12.89
CA ASN A 746 13.23 24.70 12.03
C ASN A 746 13.69 23.25 12.28
N THR A 747 13.47 22.40 11.29
CA THR A 747 13.88 21.00 11.33
C THR A 747 15.14 20.73 10.52
N GLY A 748 15.52 21.65 9.63
CA GLY A 748 16.67 21.50 8.74
C GLY A 748 16.43 20.51 7.58
N ALA A 749 15.15 20.19 7.28
CA ALA A 749 14.81 19.06 6.44
C ALA A 749 14.48 19.39 4.98
N MET A 750 14.02 20.61 4.71
CA MET A 750 13.16 20.83 3.54
C MET A 750 13.80 21.70 2.43
N GLY A 751 15.07 22.08 2.59
CA GLY A 751 15.74 22.90 1.60
C GLY A 751 15.03 24.24 1.36
N GLN A 752 14.61 24.49 0.13
CA GLN A 752 13.84 25.69 -0.24
C GLN A 752 12.32 25.56 -0.02
N TYR A 753 11.83 24.40 0.41
CA TYR A 753 10.41 24.15 0.67
C TYR A 753 10.11 24.14 2.16
N ALA A 754 8.85 24.40 2.51
CA ALA A 754 8.29 24.24 3.84
C ALA A 754 7.19 23.17 3.82
N TYR A 755 6.98 22.52 4.94
CA TYR A 755 5.82 21.65 5.18
C TYR A 755 4.85 22.37 6.09
N ASP A 756 3.66 22.65 5.59
CA ASP A 756 2.63 23.44 6.24
C ASP A 756 1.52 22.55 6.78
N VAL A 757 1.10 22.79 8.02
CA VAL A 757 0.03 22.06 8.69
C VAL A 757 -0.97 23.04 9.29
N LEU A 758 -2.25 22.87 8.92
CA LEU A 758 -3.38 23.49 9.58
C LEU A 758 -4.18 22.40 10.29
N GLY A 759 -4.56 22.63 11.55
CA GLY A 759 -5.49 21.79 12.28
C GLY A 759 -6.59 22.63 12.90
N ILE A 760 -7.83 22.16 12.83
CA ILE A 760 -9.01 22.78 13.42
C ILE A 760 -9.77 21.71 14.17
N ASN A 761 -9.83 21.80 15.51
CA ASN A 761 -10.52 20.80 16.32
C ASN A 761 -11.67 21.40 17.14
N ALA A 762 -12.65 20.55 17.42
CA ALA A 762 -13.76 20.93 18.30
C ALA A 762 -14.17 19.76 19.22
N PRO A 763 -14.25 20.00 20.53
CA PRO A 763 -14.90 19.08 21.46
C PRO A 763 -16.43 19.14 21.24
N MET A 764 -16.98 18.09 20.69
CA MET A 764 -18.42 17.92 20.46
C MET A 764 -18.84 16.47 20.76
N PRO A 765 -20.08 16.22 21.20
CA PRO A 765 -20.56 14.85 21.39
C PRO A 765 -20.42 14.04 20.12
N TYR A 766 -19.86 12.84 20.26
CA TYR A 766 -19.79 11.93 19.11
C TYR A 766 -21.18 11.40 18.74
N SER A 767 -21.47 11.37 17.46
CA SER A 767 -22.58 10.63 16.85
C SER A 767 -22.20 10.20 15.43
N PRO A 768 -22.79 9.12 14.89
CA PRO A 768 -22.57 8.73 13.49
C PRO A 768 -22.88 9.85 12.48
N LEU A 769 -23.90 10.67 12.79
CA LEU A 769 -24.23 11.84 11.96
C LEU A 769 -23.14 12.90 11.98
N ASN A 770 -22.60 13.26 13.17
CA ASN A 770 -21.51 14.22 13.28
C ASN A 770 -20.24 13.71 12.59
N GLU A 771 -19.98 12.41 12.64
CA GLU A 771 -18.86 11.81 11.91
C GLU A 771 -19.04 11.95 10.40
N LEU A 772 -20.25 11.65 9.87
CA LEU A 772 -20.55 11.84 8.46
C LEU A 772 -20.41 13.31 8.04
N GLN A 773 -20.93 14.23 8.86
CA GLN A 773 -20.80 15.66 8.62
C GLN A 773 -19.33 16.10 8.61
N ASN A 774 -18.50 15.59 9.53
CA ASN A 774 -17.06 15.87 9.53
C ASN A 774 -16.38 15.43 8.24
N ARG A 775 -16.69 14.22 7.78
CA ARG A 775 -16.15 13.68 6.50
C ARG A 775 -16.57 14.54 5.31
N ILE A 776 -17.84 14.93 5.25
CA ILE A 776 -18.38 15.77 4.17
C ILE A 776 -17.72 17.16 4.18
N VAL A 777 -17.65 17.80 5.34
CA VAL A 777 -17.06 19.14 5.50
C VAL A 777 -15.57 19.13 5.12
N SER A 778 -14.83 18.11 5.56
CA SER A 778 -13.42 17.95 5.21
C SER A 778 -13.23 17.80 3.69
N ARG A 779 -14.11 17.06 3.04
CA ARG A 779 -14.08 16.91 1.57
C ARG A 779 -14.35 18.24 0.86
N ILE A 780 -15.38 18.97 1.28
CA ILE A 780 -15.71 20.28 0.70
C ILE A 780 -14.56 21.28 0.92
N PHE A 781 -13.98 21.27 2.11
CA PHE A 781 -12.82 22.11 2.42
C PHE A 781 -11.62 21.78 1.51
N GLN A 782 -11.33 20.50 1.30
CA GLN A 782 -10.28 20.06 0.38
C GLN A 782 -10.51 20.57 -1.04
N GLN A 783 -11.73 20.42 -1.57
CA GLN A 783 -12.07 20.90 -2.91
C GLN A 783 -11.90 22.42 -3.04
N ARG A 784 -12.38 23.20 -2.05
CA ARG A 784 -12.20 24.64 -2.07
C ARG A 784 -10.72 25.05 -2.01
N ALA A 785 -9.93 24.37 -1.16
CA ALA A 785 -8.50 24.64 -1.03
C ALA A 785 -7.73 24.28 -2.32
N MET A 786 -8.04 23.13 -2.92
CA MET A 786 -7.47 22.72 -4.21
C MET A 786 -7.82 23.71 -5.31
N ASN A 787 -9.10 24.09 -5.44
CA ASN A 787 -9.56 25.04 -6.45
C ASN A 787 -8.89 26.41 -6.32
N GLU A 788 -8.66 26.90 -5.09
CA GLU A 788 -8.06 28.21 -4.88
C GLU A 788 -6.54 28.19 -5.11
N LEU A 789 -5.82 27.26 -4.46
CA LEU A 789 -4.36 27.28 -4.45
C LEU A 789 -3.73 26.55 -5.64
N ARG A 790 -4.36 25.49 -6.15
CA ARG A 790 -3.85 24.77 -7.30
C ARG A 790 -4.47 25.28 -8.60
N GLU A 791 -5.81 25.26 -8.71
CA GLU A 791 -6.50 25.49 -9.98
C GLU A 791 -6.59 26.95 -10.39
N LYS A 792 -6.53 27.91 -9.43
CA LYS A 792 -6.54 29.35 -9.74
C LYS A 792 -5.17 30.01 -9.66
N GLU A 793 -4.33 29.57 -8.73
CA GLU A 793 -3.04 30.25 -8.46
C GLU A 793 -1.83 29.44 -8.92
N GLY A 794 -1.95 28.13 -9.02
CA GLY A 794 -0.85 27.24 -9.38
C GLY A 794 0.29 27.19 -8.35
N ASP A 795 -0.01 27.50 -7.09
CA ASP A 795 0.98 27.71 -6.02
C ASP A 795 1.38 26.42 -5.29
N VAL A 796 0.55 25.38 -5.38
CA VAL A 796 0.77 24.10 -4.75
C VAL A 796 0.40 22.99 -5.72
N TYR A 797 1.08 21.85 -5.62
CA TYR A 797 0.71 20.66 -6.40
C TYR A 797 -0.51 19.96 -5.81
N THR A 798 -0.52 19.78 -4.48
CA THR A 798 -1.62 19.10 -3.78
C THR A 798 -1.78 19.65 -2.35
N ILE A 799 -3.02 19.59 -1.87
CA ILE A 799 -3.37 19.83 -0.46
C ILE A 799 -4.09 18.59 0.04
N ASN A 800 -3.52 17.94 1.05
CA ASN A 800 -4.15 16.82 1.70
C ASN A 800 -4.99 17.30 2.87
N VAL A 801 -6.28 16.96 2.89
CA VAL A 801 -7.16 17.26 4.03
C VAL A 801 -7.51 15.95 4.72
N GLY A 802 -7.08 15.83 5.97
CA GLY A 802 -7.43 14.75 6.88
C GLY A 802 -8.62 15.12 7.76
N GLN A 803 -9.24 14.11 8.35
CA GLN A 803 -10.28 14.29 9.36
C GLN A 803 -10.15 13.22 10.44
N GLU A 804 -10.41 13.62 11.68
CA GLU A 804 -10.51 12.68 12.80
C GLU A 804 -11.85 12.85 13.51
N SER A 805 -12.41 11.73 13.96
CA SER A 805 -13.64 11.68 14.73
C SER A 805 -13.40 10.75 15.91
N GLN A 806 -13.48 11.27 17.12
CA GLN A 806 -13.17 10.58 18.35
C GLN A 806 -14.40 10.52 19.26
N ALA A 807 -14.73 9.32 19.77
CA ALA A 807 -15.81 9.15 20.74
C ALA A 807 -15.29 9.14 22.17
N ILE A 808 -14.12 8.56 22.43
CA ILE A 808 -13.47 8.45 23.74
C ILE A 808 -12.07 9.06 23.72
N PRO A 809 -11.56 9.60 24.85
CA PRO A 809 -12.19 9.74 26.18
C PRO A 809 -13.27 10.82 26.22
N ARG A 810 -13.30 11.71 25.25
CA ARG A 810 -14.28 12.79 25.08
C ARG A 810 -14.56 12.95 23.58
N GLY A 811 -15.83 13.11 23.22
CA GLY A 811 -16.21 13.39 21.83
C GLY A 811 -15.43 14.58 21.28
N ALA A 812 -14.78 14.40 20.15
CA ALA A 812 -14.03 15.44 19.47
C ALA A 812 -13.95 15.16 17.97
N PHE A 813 -13.87 16.24 17.18
CA PHE A 813 -13.73 16.20 15.73
C PHE A 813 -12.60 17.11 15.31
N GLU A 814 -11.83 16.72 14.32
CA GLU A 814 -10.76 17.50 13.74
C GLU A 814 -10.84 17.48 12.21
N VAL A 815 -10.55 18.63 11.61
CA VAL A 815 -10.22 18.79 10.19
C VAL A 815 -8.81 19.32 10.14
N SER A 816 -7.94 18.68 9.36
CA SER A 816 -6.56 19.12 9.19
C SER A 816 -6.19 19.19 7.72
N SER A 817 -5.31 20.13 7.35
CA SER A 817 -4.70 20.15 6.02
C SER A 817 -3.19 20.18 6.10
N GLU A 818 -2.57 19.51 5.12
CA GLU A 818 -1.11 19.39 5.02
C GLU A 818 -0.71 19.58 3.56
N PHE A 819 0.32 20.41 3.31
CA PHE A 819 0.84 20.66 1.98
C PHE A 819 2.29 21.16 2.03
N GLN A 820 2.97 21.08 0.89
CA GLN A 820 4.30 21.67 0.71
C GLN A 820 4.19 22.97 -0.10
N ALA A 821 4.99 23.96 0.28
CA ALA A 821 5.05 25.26 -0.37
C ALA A 821 6.48 25.81 -0.39
N ASP A 822 6.77 26.73 -1.31
CA ASP A 822 8.00 27.51 -1.27
C ASP A 822 8.13 28.21 0.10
N THR A 823 9.31 28.12 0.72
CA THR A 823 9.57 28.64 2.08
C THR A 823 9.22 30.12 2.23
N LEU A 824 9.38 30.93 1.16
CA LEU A 824 9.04 32.35 1.18
C LEU A 824 7.54 32.61 1.12
N ARG A 825 6.76 31.64 0.58
CA ARG A 825 5.30 31.76 0.41
C ARG A 825 4.50 31.00 1.45
N ALA A 826 5.12 30.05 2.18
CA ALA A 826 4.49 29.14 3.12
C ALA A 826 3.49 29.85 4.07
N ALA A 827 3.92 30.90 4.76
CA ALA A 827 3.06 31.63 5.69
C ALA A 827 1.85 32.28 4.99
N THR A 828 2.03 32.81 3.77
CA THR A 828 0.94 33.41 2.99
C THR A 828 -0.06 32.33 2.58
N LEU A 829 0.40 31.20 2.10
CA LEU A 829 -0.44 30.09 1.64
C LEU A 829 -1.19 29.44 2.80
N LEU A 830 -0.50 29.21 3.93
CA LEU A 830 -1.16 28.68 5.14
C LEU A 830 -2.25 29.63 5.65
N ASN A 831 -2.04 30.93 5.59
CA ASN A 831 -3.07 31.93 5.91
C ASN A 831 -4.24 31.89 4.92
N LYS A 832 -3.99 31.70 3.63
CA LYS A 832 -5.05 31.54 2.64
C LYS A 832 -5.89 30.27 2.91
N VAL A 833 -5.25 29.15 3.18
CA VAL A 833 -5.95 27.90 3.52
C VAL A 833 -6.83 28.09 4.77
N TYR A 834 -6.31 28.77 5.78
CA TYR A 834 -7.13 29.11 6.96
C TYR A 834 -8.26 30.07 6.61
N GLY A 835 -8.04 31.07 5.74
CA GLY A 835 -9.08 31.97 5.24
C GLY A 835 -10.20 31.23 4.47
N ILE A 836 -9.87 30.17 3.74
CA ILE A 836 -10.88 29.29 3.09
C ILE A 836 -11.78 28.63 4.14
N TRP A 837 -11.22 28.17 5.27
CA TRP A 837 -12.01 27.66 6.39
C TRP A 837 -12.90 28.75 7.01
N GLU A 838 -12.36 29.93 7.26
CA GLU A 838 -13.14 31.04 7.81
C GLU A 838 -14.30 31.46 6.88
N ASN A 839 -14.06 31.46 5.56
CA ASN A 839 -15.10 31.72 4.56
C ASN A 839 -16.14 30.58 4.56
N LEU A 840 -15.70 29.33 4.69
CA LEU A 840 -16.61 28.19 4.81
C LEU A 840 -17.49 28.30 6.06
N ALA A 841 -16.94 28.74 7.18
CA ALA A 841 -17.68 28.95 8.43
C ALA A 841 -18.66 30.14 8.35
N LYS A 842 -18.31 31.18 7.60
CA LYS A 842 -19.12 32.39 7.40
C LYS A 842 -20.24 32.18 6.37
N ASP A 843 -19.87 31.72 5.18
CA ASP A 843 -20.74 31.70 4.01
C ASP A 843 -21.48 30.36 3.84
N GLY A 844 -20.95 29.29 4.48
CA GLY A 844 -21.51 27.95 4.44
C GLY A 844 -21.14 27.17 3.18
N VAL A 845 -21.78 25.99 3.05
CA VAL A 845 -21.67 25.11 1.89
C VAL A 845 -22.82 25.37 0.91
N THR A 846 -22.60 25.01 -0.35
CA THR A 846 -23.64 25.06 -1.39
C THR A 846 -24.37 23.72 -1.53
N THR A 847 -25.52 23.71 -2.23
CA THR A 847 -26.27 22.50 -2.55
C THR A 847 -25.44 21.57 -3.44
N ASP A 848 -24.76 22.08 -4.48
CA ASP A 848 -23.91 21.30 -5.39
C ASP A 848 -22.75 20.60 -4.64
N GLU A 849 -22.06 21.30 -3.75
CA GLU A 849 -20.98 20.69 -2.91
C GLU A 849 -21.52 19.60 -2.01
N THR A 850 -22.70 19.80 -1.43
CA THR A 850 -23.34 18.83 -0.53
C THR A 850 -23.73 17.58 -1.31
N GLU A 851 -24.35 17.73 -2.48
CA GLU A 851 -24.77 16.63 -3.33
C GLU A 851 -23.59 15.81 -3.87
N LYS A 852 -22.52 16.46 -4.34
CA LYS A 852 -21.29 15.81 -4.78
C LYS A 852 -20.65 14.98 -3.66
N ALA A 853 -20.54 15.55 -2.46
CA ALA A 853 -19.96 14.84 -1.31
C ALA A 853 -20.83 13.65 -0.87
N LEU A 854 -22.16 13.82 -0.81
CA LEU A 854 -23.07 12.71 -0.51
C LEU A 854 -23.01 11.58 -1.55
N ALA A 855 -22.94 11.91 -2.84
CA ALA A 855 -22.78 10.92 -3.90
C ALA A 855 -21.52 10.06 -3.70
N TYR A 856 -20.39 10.69 -3.37
CA TYR A 856 -19.15 10.01 -3.07
C TYR A 856 -19.26 9.06 -1.86
N PHE A 857 -19.75 9.55 -0.73
CA PHE A 857 -19.85 8.72 0.47
C PHE A 857 -20.89 7.61 0.33
N SER A 858 -21.99 7.84 -0.40
CA SER A 858 -22.96 6.79 -0.73
C SER A 858 -22.31 5.63 -1.48
N LYS A 859 -21.47 5.94 -2.46
CA LYS A 859 -20.70 4.95 -3.20
C LYS A 859 -19.76 4.18 -2.26
N THR A 860 -18.95 4.88 -1.49
CA THR A 860 -17.93 4.28 -0.59
C THR A 860 -18.54 3.32 0.44
N TYR A 861 -19.65 3.69 1.06
CA TYR A 861 -20.30 2.83 2.06
C TYR A 861 -21.02 1.62 1.45
N ASN A 862 -21.52 1.74 0.23
CA ASN A 862 -22.13 0.60 -0.48
C ASN A 862 -21.08 -0.41 -0.98
N GLU A 863 -19.85 0.02 -1.25
CA GLU A 863 -18.78 -0.84 -1.78
C GLU A 863 -18.10 -1.72 -0.72
N ASN A 864 -17.90 -1.18 0.47
CA ASN A 864 -17.05 -1.80 1.51
C ASN A 864 -17.83 -2.50 2.62
N GLY A 865 -19.17 -2.51 2.55
CA GLY A 865 -20.03 -2.90 3.66
C GLY A 865 -20.03 -4.38 4.03
N ASP A 866 -19.49 -5.27 3.18
CA ASP A 866 -19.73 -6.71 3.35
C ASP A 866 -18.47 -7.55 3.65
N LEU A 867 -17.28 -6.96 3.70
CA LEU A 867 -16.04 -7.69 3.96
C LEU A 867 -15.95 -8.13 5.43
N ALA A 868 -15.51 -9.37 5.65
CA ALA A 868 -15.42 -9.98 6.99
C ALA A 868 -14.53 -9.18 7.96
N ASP A 869 -13.39 -8.68 7.51
CA ASP A 869 -12.48 -7.86 8.33
C ASP A 869 -13.09 -6.50 8.67
N LYS A 870 -13.76 -5.83 7.73
CA LYS A 870 -14.42 -4.54 7.96
C LYS A 870 -15.51 -4.64 9.05
N TRP A 871 -16.31 -5.71 9.00
CA TRP A 871 -17.30 -5.96 10.05
C TRP A 871 -16.65 -6.27 11.39
N ALA A 872 -15.58 -7.09 11.40
CA ALA A 872 -14.87 -7.41 12.63
C ALA A 872 -14.30 -6.15 13.29
N ASP A 873 -13.69 -5.25 12.51
CA ASP A 873 -13.13 -3.99 12.97
C ASP A 873 -14.23 -3.04 13.45
N SER A 874 -15.31 -2.86 12.69
CA SER A 874 -16.42 -1.97 13.05
C SER A 874 -17.07 -2.37 14.40
N ILE A 875 -17.40 -3.66 14.57
CA ILE A 875 -18.01 -4.15 15.81
C ILE A 875 -17.03 -4.02 16.98
N ALA A 876 -15.75 -4.31 16.77
CA ALA A 876 -14.72 -4.18 17.79
C ALA A 876 -14.56 -2.73 18.25
N GLU A 877 -14.56 -1.77 17.32
CA GLU A 877 -14.50 -0.34 17.64
C GLU A 877 -15.74 0.13 18.41
N GLU A 878 -16.95 -0.29 18.03
CA GLU A 878 -18.17 0.03 18.77
C GLU A 878 -18.11 -0.47 20.22
N VAL A 879 -17.56 -1.68 20.44
CA VAL A 879 -17.36 -2.23 21.79
C VAL A 879 -16.40 -1.37 22.61
N VAL A 880 -15.30 -0.92 22.03
CA VAL A 880 -14.29 -0.10 22.72
C VAL A 880 -14.85 1.29 23.06
N ASN A 881 -15.55 1.90 22.11
CA ASN A 881 -16.10 3.24 22.25
C ASN A 881 -17.40 3.27 23.08
N GLY A 882 -18.07 2.13 23.25
CA GLY A 882 -19.33 2.03 23.97
C GLY A 882 -20.51 2.74 23.29
N THR A 883 -20.39 3.04 22.01
CA THR A 883 -21.39 3.72 21.18
C THR A 883 -21.37 3.20 19.76
N SER A 884 -22.47 3.36 19.05
CA SER A 884 -22.50 3.05 17.61
C SER A 884 -21.67 4.05 16.84
N LEU A 885 -20.85 3.54 15.92
CA LEU A 885 -20.02 4.32 15.01
C LEU A 885 -20.67 4.36 13.62
N LEU A 886 -20.23 5.31 12.80
CA LEU A 886 -20.69 5.38 11.41
C LEU A 886 -20.21 4.14 10.64
N ASN A 887 -21.16 3.38 10.09
CA ASN A 887 -20.89 2.14 9.36
C ASN A 887 -21.93 1.93 8.23
N ALA A 888 -21.83 0.83 7.50
CA ALA A 888 -22.74 0.53 6.38
C ALA A 888 -24.21 0.40 6.83
N ASP A 889 -24.50 -0.13 8.03
CA ASP A 889 -25.85 -0.33 8.52
C ASP A 889 -26.58 1.00 8.82
N ASN A 890 -25.85 2.05 9.26
CA ASN A 890 -26.46 3.32 9.67
C ASN A 890 -26.20 4.49 8.71
N TYR A 891 -25.29 4.32 7.72
CA TYR A 891 -24.95 5.38 6.77
C TYR A 891 -26.18 6.00 6.11
N THR A 892 -27.06 5.17 5.54
CA THR A 892 -28.26 5.65 4.81
C THR A 892 -29.19 6.49 5.70
N VAL A 893 -29.28 6.13 6.98
CA VAL A 893 -30.09 6.89 7.97
C VAL A 893 -29.44 8.23 8.26
N CYS A 894 -28.12 8.26 8.42
CA CYS A 894 -27.37 9.50 8.65
C CYS A 894 -27.39 10.41 7.42
N ALA A 895 -27.18 9.85 6.22
CA ALA A 895 -27.15 10.61 4.98
C ALA A 895 -28.47 11.35 4.69
N LYS A 896 -29.63 10.75 5.03
CA LYS A 896 -30.94 11.42 4.92
C LYS A 896 -31.11 12.64 5.83
N GLN A 897 -30.31 12.78 6.86
CA GLN A 897 -30.34 13.90 7.81
C GLN A 897 -29.34 15.01 7.43
N VAL A 898 -28.47 14.74 6.44
CA VAL A 898 -27.52 15.74 5.94
C VAL A 898 -28.25 16.70 5.00
N SER A 899 -28.11 17.98 5.27
CA SER A 899 -28.60 19.07 4.43
C SER A 899 -27.59 20.25 4.50
N VAL A 900 -27.70 21.21 3.61
CA VAL A 900 -26.92 22.45 3.66
C VAL A 900 -27.00 23.09 5.03
N ASP A 901 -28.21 23.20 5.61
CA ASP A 901 -28.40 23.83 6.93
C ASP A 901 -27.73 23.02 8.05
N SER A 902 -27.82 21.68 8.00
CA SER A 902 -27.19 20.83 9.01
C SER A 902 -25.67 20.86 8.96
N LEU A 903 -25.07 20.94 7.75
CA LEU A 903 -23.64 21.11 7.57
C LEU A 903 -23.16 22.48 8.02
N ASN A 904 -23.91 23.55 7.69
CA ASN A 904 -23.59 24.90 8.12
C ASN A 904 -23.67 25.04 9.67
N ALA A 905 -24.63 24.40 10.30
CA ALA A 905 -24.70 24.34 11.75
C ALA A 905 -23.49 23.61 12.36
N TYR A 906 -23.09 22.47 11.75
CA TYR A 906 -21.92 21.71 12.16
C TYR A 906 -20.62 22.51 12.03
N ILE A 907 -20.38 23.18 10.88
CA ILE A 907 -19.19 24.01 10.64
C ILE A 907 -19.11 25.16 11.65
N LYS A 908 -20.22 25.86 11.89
CA LYS A 908 -20.28 26.92 12.91
C LYS A 908 -19.99 26.41 14.31
N ALA A 909 -20.45 25.21 14.65
CA ALA A 909 -20.17 24.57 15.94
C ALA A 909 -18.67 24.27 16.10
N MET A 910 -18.03 23.74 15.05
CA MET A 910 -16.58 23.52 15.02
C MET A 910 -15.80 24.85 15.15
N ASP A 911 -16.09 25.81 14.31
CA ASP A 911 -15.37 27.08 14.26
C ASP A 911 -15.53 27.88 15.57
N SER A 912 -16.69 27.77 16.24
CA SER A 912 -16.94 28.48 17.50
C SER A 912 -15.95 28.14 18.63
N LYS A 913 -15.25 27.01 18.55
CA LYS A 913 -14.27 26.58 19.57
C LYS A 913 -12.92 27.29 19.42
N LYS A 914 -12.62 27.79 18.25
CA LYS A 914 -11.36 28.50 17.93
C LYS A 914 -10.09 27.74 18.36
N ASN A 915 -10.14 26.39 18.35
CA ASN A 915 -8.96 25.57 18.54
C ASN A 915 -8.30 25.36 17.17
N VAL A 916 -7.27 26.14 16.91
CA VAL A 916 -6.58 26.19 15.62
C VAL A 916 -5.08 26.04 15.84
N VAL A 917 -4.45 25.18 15.08
CA VAL A 917 -3.00 25.07 15.01
C VAL A 917 -2.52 25.34 13.59
N LYS A 918 -1.57 26.26 13.44
CA LYS A 918 -0.89 26.60 12.18
C LYS A 918 0.59 26.37 12.37
N LEU A 919 1.16 25.43 11.62
CA LEU A 919 2.57 25.06 11.75
C LEU A 919 3.26 25.17 10.40
N ILE A 920 4.46 25.73 10.41
CA ILE A 920 5.36 25.80 9.25
C ILE A 920 6.65 25.10 9.67
N PHE A 921 7.03 24.06 8.96
CA PHE A 921 8.29 23.35 9.17
C PHE A 921 9.27 23.68 8.03
N ARG A 922 10.48 24.15 8.42
CA ARG A 922 11.53 24.54 7.49
C ARG A 922 12.79 23.74 7.68
#